data_5477e95fc1c60c4d697d612e5fb3379f
#
_entry.id   5477e95fc1c60c4d697d612e5fb3379f
#
_cell.length_a   1.000
_cell.length_b   1.000
_cell.length_c   1.000
_cell.angle_alpha   90.00
_cell.angle_beta   90.00
_cell.angle_gamma   90.00
#
_symmetry.space_group_name_H-M   'P 1'
#
loop_
_entity.id
_entity.type
_entity.pdbx_description
1 polymer ?
#
loop_
_entity_poly.entity_id
_entity_poly.type
_entity_poly.pdbx_seq_one_letter_code
_entity_poly.pdbx_strand_id
1 'polypeptide(L)'
;MEKKKRVSFGMFLVTIGIVYGDIGTSPLYVMKSILKGNGGIAHVNEDFILGALSLIIWTITLLTTVKYVLIAMRADNNGEGGIFSLYALVKKVAPWLIFPAMIGGAALLADGVLTPAVTVTTAVEGLRSIPAMNRFLGSGQARVVLITLVIISTLFAVQWAGTSKIGKAFGPVMLVWFSFLGIMGLLHVFDRPGVLRAFNPVYAARILVSPYNKAGFMILGSVFLATTGAEALYSDMGHVGRGNIYASWPFVKACLILNYLGQGAWILTHTASGTLAAIPDMNPFFQMLPEALRAPAVALGALAAIIASQALITGSYTLVSEAIRLDLMPHLEVRYPSDTKGQIYIGAVNTVLYLGCAAVVLYFRTSARMEAAYGLAITVTMLMTTLLLAVYLWSIQKKQALAVGIALVFGAIEAVFFLSSLSKFALGGYVAVLMALVLFLIMVVWRRGTQLEQEYATRLPVGDYLPNLDTLHKDASLPPLADNLVFLDKAGDMDTIDRDILYSILDKDPKRAAAYWFISMTVTDEPDTRRYSVETYGTDYIFRVRLDLGFKCHQRVNVYLRQIVRDLIESGELPPQERKYSIYGKSDVGSFKFVFLHKTVPSKSELSFLDELVLNTKYAIRRVAGSKVRWYGLDTSSLVVETVPFIVGGKAPRSSRLERVK
;
A
#
# COMPACT_ATOMS: atom_id res chain seq x y z
N MET A 1 0.82 21.50 15.71
CA MET A 1 0.56 20.57 16.84
C MET A 1 -0.64 19.70 16.46
N GLU A 2 -0.40 18.45 16.06
CA GLU A 2 -1.49 17.51 15.77
C GLU A 2 -2.31 17.28 17.04
N LYS A 3 -3.64 17.45 16.94
CA LYS A 3 -4.55 17.02 18.01
C LYS A 3 -4.41 15.50 18.15
N LYS A 4 -3.70 15.03 19.19
CA LYS A 4 -3.67 13.60 19.56
C LYS A 4 -5.11 13.09 19.54
N LYS A 5 -5.41 12.12 18.69
CA LYS A 5 -6.73 11.49 18.66
C LYS A 5 -7.02 10.95 20.06
N ARG A 6 -8.02 11.53 20.73
CA ARG A 6 -8.36 11.17 22.12
C ARG A 6 -8.85 9.71 22.16
N VAL A 7 -8.41 8.98 23.17
CA VAL A 7 -8.95 7.66 23.46
C VAL A 7 -10.41 7.83 23.86
N SER A 8 -11.32 7.21 23.10
CA SER A 8 -12.75 7.22 23.36
C SER A 8 -13.36 5.89 22.97
N PHE A 9 -14.51 5.56 23.54
CA PHE A 9 -15.21 4.31 23.18
C PHE A 9 -15.58 4.24 21.70
N GLY A 10 -15.97 5.36 21.09
CA GLY A 10 -16.21 5.42 19.65
C GLY A 10 -14.95 5.10 18.83
N MET A 11 -13.79 5.66 19.21
CA MET A 11 -12.51 5.35 18.54
C MET A 11 -12.02 3.93 18.83
N PHE A 12 -12.31 3.39 20.02
CA PHE A 12 -12.07 1.99 20.32
C PHE A 12 -12.82 1.06 19.36
N LEU A 13 -14.13 1.31 19.13
CA LEU A 13 -14.92 0.56 18.15
C LEU A 13 -14.38 0.69 16.73
N VAL A 14 -14.06 1.91 16.31
CA VAL A 14 -13.46 2.16 14.99
C VAL A 14 -12.15 1.39 14.83
N THR A 15 -11.31 1.37 15.87
CA THR A 15 -10.04 0.65 15.85
C THR A 15 -10.25 -0.85 15.70
N ILE A 16 -11.19 -1.43 16.46
CA ILE A 16 -11.52 -2.87 16.34
C ILE A 16 -11.99 -3.21 14.94
N GLY A 17 -12.78 -2.34 14.30
CA GLY A 17 -13.33 -2.57 12.98
C GLY A 17 -12.32 -2.45 11.84
N ILE A 18 -11.37 -1.53 11.94
CA ILE A 18 -10.44 -1.24 10.84
C ILE A 18 -9.14 -2.03 10.97
N VAL A 19 -8.55 -2.07 12.18
CA VAL A 19 -7.17 -2.52 12.38
C VAL A 19 -7.04 -4.04 12.54
N TYR A 20 -8.03 -4.68 13.18
CA TYR A 20 -7.90 -6.09 13.60
C TYR A 20 -8.69 -7.06 12.73
N GLY A 21 -9.12 -6.65 11.54
CA GLY A 21 -9.89 -7.52 10.63
C GLY A 21 -9.13 -8.79 10.29
N ASP A 22 -7.93 -8.67 9.80
CA ASP A 22 -7.12 -9.78 9.31
C ASP A 22 -6.70 -10.73 10.46
N ILE A 23 -6.13 -10.19 11.53
CA ILE A 23 -5.75 -11.03 12.70
C ILE A 23 -6.97 -11.70 13.35
N GLY A 24 -8.16 -11.09 13.25
CA GLY A 24 -9.41 -11.64 13.78
C GLY A 24 -9.96 -12.81 12.97
N THR A 25 -9.55 -12.97 11.71
CA THR A 25 -9.96 -14.11 10.87
C THR A 25 -9.03 -15.31 10.97
N SER A 26 -7.83 -15.15 11.52
CA SER A 26 -6.84 -16.22 11.69
C SER A 26 -7.35 -17.46 12.43
N PRO A 27 -8.23 -17.39 13.47
CA PRO A 27 -8.79 -18.56 14.14
C PRO A 27 -9.59 -19.48 13.22
N LEU A 28 -10.09 -18.98 12.08
CA LEU A 28 -10.86 -19.78 11.12
C LEU A 28 -10.00 -20.84 10.40
N TYR A 29 -8.68 -20.66 10.32
CA TYR A 29 -7.83 -21.53 9.48
C TYR A 29 -6.54 -22.02 10.14
N VAL A 30 -6.00 -21.33 11.15
CA VAL A 30 -4.68 -21.65 11.72
C VAL A 30 -4.62 -23.05 12.31
N MET A 31 -5.55 -23.42 13.21
CA MET A 31 -5.55 -24.76 13.79
C MET A 31 -5.78 -25.84 12.74
N LYS A 32 -6.66 -25.61 11.76
CA LYS A 32 -6.84 -26.51 10.61
C LYS A 32 -5.54 -26.71 9.84
N SER A 33 -4.79 -25.62 9.58
CA SER A 33 -3.51 -25.64 8.88
C SER A 33 -2.44 -26.43 9.65
N ILE A 34 -2.36 -26.24 10.96
CA ILE A 34 -1.43 -26.97 11.85
C ILE A 34 -1.74 -28.48 11.84
N LEU A 35 -3.00 -28.86 12.03
CA LEU A 35 -3.42 -30.26 12.03
C LEU A 35 -3.14 -30.93 10.68
N LYS A 36 -3.49 -30.27 9.58
CA LYS A 36 -3.25 -30.77 8.23
C LYS A 36 -1.75 -30.93 7.95
N GLY A 37 -0.94 -29.97 8.37
CA GLY A 37 0.54 -30.02 8.25
C GLY A 37 1.15 -31.20 9.00
N ASN A 38 0.54 -31.65 10.10
CA ASN A 38 0.98 -32.82 10.90
C ASN A 38 0.45 -34.18 10.39
N GLY A 39 -0.22 -34.19 9.24
CA GLY A 39 -0.79 -35.43 8.66
C GLY A 39 -2.20 -35.75 9.15
N GLY A 40 -2.91 -34.77 9.72
CA GLY A 40 -4.31 -34.87 10.15
C GLY A 40 -4.47 -35.26 11.61
N ILE A 41 -5.74 -35.35 12.05
CA ILE A 41 -6.14 -35.54 13.46
C ILE A 41 -5.69 -36.88 14.05
N ALA A 42 -5.50 -37.92 13.23
CA ALA A 42 -5.09 -39.25 13.66
C ALA A 42 -3.71 -39.31 14.33
N HIS A 43 -2.89 -38.29 14.13
CA HIS A 43 -1.51 -38.20 14.64
C HIS A 43 -1.35 -37.19 15.77
N VAL A 44 -2.45 -36.76 16.37
CA VAL A 44 -2.49 -35.70 17.37
C VAL A 44 -2.62 -36.29 18.77
N ASN A 45 -1.75 -35.86 19.68
CA ASN A 45 -1.82 -36.19 21.10
C ASN A 45 -1.86 -34.88 21.95
N GLU A 46 -1.95 -35.03 23.28
CA GLU A 46 -2.03 -33.90 24.20
C GLU A 46 -0.76 -33.01 24.11
N ASP A 47 0.44 -33.59 24.08
CA ASP A 47 1.69 -32.86 23.99
C ASP A 47 1.81 -32.04 22.69
N PHE A 48 1.30 -32.60 21.57
CA PHE A 48 1.27 -31.90 20.29
C PHE A 48 0.34 -30.67 20.35
N ILE A 49 -0.87 -30.82 20.89
CA ILE A 49 -1.82 -29.71 20.99
C ILE A 49 -1.31 -28.63 21.94
N LEU A 50 -0.81 -29.01 23.12
CA LEU A 50 -0.22 -28.03 24.06
C LEU A 50 0.95 -27.28 23.45
N GLY A 51 1.81 -27.98 22.71
CA GLY A 51 2.92 -27.37 22.00
C GLY A 51 2.49 -26.40 20.90
N ALA A 52 1.52 -26.80 20.08
CA ALA A 52 0.95 -25.96 19.02
C ALA A 52 0.29 -24.68 19.58
N LEU A 53 -0.51 -24.83 20.64
CA LEU A 53 -1.12 -23.69 21.35
C LEU A 53 -0.06 -22.77 21.96
N SER A 54 0.97 -23.35 22.59
CA SER A 54 2.08 -22.57 23.15
C SER A 54 2.81 -21.79 22.08
N LEU A 55 3.11 -22.39 20.92
CA LEU A 55 3.70 -21.70 19.78
C LEU A 55 2.83 -20.53 19.31
N ILE A 56 1.49 -20.71 19.16
CA ILE A 56 0.57 -19.64 18.77
C ILE A 56 0.59 -18.50 19.78
N ILE A 57 0.44 -18.79 21.08
CA ILE A 57 0.41 -17.79 22.17
C ILE A 57 1.68 -16.95 22.17
N TRP A 58 2.83 -17.61 22.11
CA TRP A 58 4.11 -16.91 22.17
C TRP A 58 4.45 -16.19 20.87
N THR A 59 4.05 -16.68 19.73
CA THR A 59 4.20 -16.00 18.44
C THR A 59 3.37 -14.71 18.41
N ILE A 60 2.08 -14.73 18.79
CA ILE A 60 1.25 -13.52 18.92
C ILE A 60 1.86 -12.56 19.96
N THR A 61 2.39 -13.09 21.07
CA THR A 61 2.98 -12.26 22.12
C THR A 61 4.26 -11.60 21.66
N LEU A 62 5.20 -12.33 21.10
CA LEU A 62 6.49 -11.79 20.70
C LEU A 62 6.38 -10.92 19.44
N LEU A 63 5.80 -11.44 18.38
CA LEU A 63 5.74 -10.70 17.11
C LEU A 63 4.70 -9.59 17.15
N THR A 64 3.43 -9.89 17.41
CA THR A 64 2.41 -8.84 17.34
C THR A 64 2.48 -7.89 18.52
N THR A 65 2.53 -8.40 19.78
CA THR A 65 2.50 -7.51 20.94
C THR A 65 3.84 -6.79 21.16
N VAL A 66 4.93 -7.53 21.29
CA VAL A 66 6.22 -6.91 21.65
C VAL A 66 6.81 -6.15 20.48
N LYS A 67 6.99 -6.80 19.32
CA LYS A 67 7.61 -6.15 18.17
C LYS A 67 6.76 -5.03 17.61
N TYR A 68 5.49 -5.31 17.24
CA TYR A 68 4.68 -4.30 16.55
C TYR A 68 4.03 -3.32 17.52
N VAL A 69 3.22 -3.79 18.48
CA VAL A 69 2.45 -2.89 19.35
C VAL A 69 3.34 -2.08 20.28
N LEU A 70 4.35 -2.69 20.95
CA LEU A 70 5.15 -1.98 21.94
C LEU A 70 6.37 -1.26 21.35
N ILE A 71 6.96 -1.74 20.25
CA ILE A 71 8.22 -1.21 19.72
C ILE A 71 7.97 -0.46 18.40
N ALA A 72 7.50 -1.14 17.34
CA ALA A 72 7.37 -0.56 15.99
C ALA A 72 6.44 0.66 15.95
N MET A 73 5.34 0.66 16.70
CA MET A 73 4.42 1.80 16.79
C MET A 73 5.04 3.09 17.37
N ARG A 74 6.24 3.00 17.99
CA ARG A 74 6.97 4.19 18.43
C ARG A 74 7.79 4.83 17.31
N ALA A 75 7.97 4.12 16.21
CA ALA A 75 8.63 4.60 15.01
C ALA A 75 7.55 5.11 14.02
N ASP A 76 6.92 6.21 14.38
CA ASP A 76 5.92 6.88 13.57
C ASP A 76 6.49 8.11 12.85
N ASN A 77 6.05 8.33 11.62
CA ASN A 77 6.34 9.51 10.83
C ASN A 77 5.08 10.40 10.79
N ASN A 78 5.03 11.45 11.59
CA ASN A 78 3.85 12.32 11.75
C ASN A 78 2.55 11.55 12.03
N GLY A 79 2.64 10.52 12.89
CA GLY A 79 1.52 9.67 13.27
C GLY A 79 1.23 8.53 12.27
N GLU A 80 1.93 8.42 11.15
CA GLU A 80 1.80 7.33 10.17
C GLU A 80 2.84 6.23 10.42
N GLY A 81 2.41 4.97 10.33
CA GLY A 81 3.27 3.78 10.44
C GLY A 81 3.42 3.07 9.09
N GLY A 82 3.96 1.86 9.12
CA GLY A 82 4.18 1.05 7.94
C GLY A 82 5.60 1.16 7.37
N ILE A 83 5.92 0.26 6.43
CA ILE A 83 7.29 0.07 5.95
C ILE A 83 7.86 1.29 5.22
N PHE A 84 7.06 1.99 4.40
CA PHE A 84 7.52 3.18 3.68
C PHE A 84 7.64 4.40 4.60
N SER A 85 6.73 4.55 5.57
CA SER A 85 6.85 5.57 6.61
C SER A 85 8.11 5.36 7.46
N LEU A 86 8.42 4.11 7.81
CA LEU A 86 9.64 3.75 8.54
C LEU A 86 10.91 4.04 7.70
N TYR A 87 10.88 3.71 6.40
CA TYR A 87 11.97 4.09 5.49
C TYR A 87 12.16 5.61 5.41
N ALA A 88 11.07 6.38 5.33
CA ALA A 88 11.15 7.84 5.28
C ALA A 88 11.90 8.44 6.47
N LEU A 89 11.84 7.83 7.66
CA LEU A 89 12.58 8.24 8.83
C LEU A 89 14.10 7.99 8.72
N VAL A 90 14.51 6.91 8.05
CA VAL A 90 15.92 6.49 7.96
C VAL A 90 16.60 6.84 6.64
N LYS A 91 15.87 7.31 5.63
CA LYS A 91 16.38 7.55 4.26
C LYS A 91 17.59 8.47 4.17
N LYS A 92 17.72 9.43 5.09
CA LYS A 92 18.85 10.37 5.12
C LYS A 92 20.13 9.73 5.66
N VAL A 93 20.02 8.76 6.56
CA VAL A 93 21.14 8.09 7.23
C VAL A 93 21.56 6.82 6.48
N ALA A 94 20.59 6.07 5.97
CA ALA A 94 20.81 4.80 5.27
C ALA A 94 19.99 4.73 3.97
N PRO A 95 20.38 5.45 2.89
CA PRO A 95 19.63 5.48 1.63
C PRO A 95 19.46 4.11 0.97
N TRP A 96 20.38 3.18 1.18
CA TRP A 96 20.35 1.82 0.64
C TRP A 96 19.16 0.98 1.15
N LEU A 97 18.60 1.34 2.32
CA LEU A 97 17.41 0.68 2.89
C LEU A 97 16.15 0.83 2.03
N ILE A 98 16.23 1.60 0.95
CA ILE A 98 15.16 1.67 -0.04
C ILE A 98 14.86 0.30 -0.66
N PHE A 99 15.90 -0.53 -0.92
CA PHE A 99 15.71 -1.86 -1.49
C PHE A 99 14.94 -2.79 -0.54
N PRO A 100 15.33 -2.94 0.74
CA PRO A 100 14.49 -3.63 1.73
C PRO A 100 13.08 -3.06 1.84
N ALA A 101 12.91 -1.73 1.80
CA ALA A 101 11.59 -1.10 1.86
C ALA A 101 10.73 -1.45 0.63
N MET A 102 11.31 -1.44 -0.57
CA MET A 102 10.62 -1.86 -1.80
C MET A 102 10.26 -3.35 -1.78
N ILE A 103 11.16 -4.23 -1.32
CA ILE A 103 10.89 -5.67 -1.20
C ILE A 103 9.72 -5.90 -0.24
N GLY A 104 9.78 -5.33 0.96
CA GLY A 104 8.71 -5.50 1.94
C GLY A 104 7.39 -4.85 1.52
N GLY A 105 7.44 -3.65 0.90
CA GLY A 105 6.26 -2.99 0.34
C GLY A 105 5.61 -3.78 -0.79
N ALA A 106 6.41 -4.35 -1.70
CA ALA A 106 5.92 -5.22 -2.77
C ALA A 106 5.30 -6.50 -2.23
N ALA A 107 5.92 -7.11 -1.21
CA ALA A 107 5.40 -8.30 -0.54
C ALA A 107 4.08 -8.00 0.20
N LEU A 108 3.96 -6.84 0.86
CA LEU A 108 2.74 -6.40 1.53
C LEU A 108 1.60 -6.07 0.53
N LEU A 109 1.93 -5.55 -0.66
CA LEU A 109 0.94 -5.37 -1.73
C LEU A 109 0.47 -6.71 -2.31
N ALA A 110 1.37 -7.70 -2.44
CA ALA A 110 1.00 -9.07 -2.83
C ALA A 110 0.08 -9.71 -1.78
N ASP A 111 0.32 -9.45 -0.50
CA ASP A 111 -0.56 -9.85 0.59
C ASP A 111 -1.97 -9.23 0.47
N GLY A 112 -2.07 -7.96 0.06
CA GLY A 112 -3.34 -7.30 -0.22
C GLY A 112 -4.18 -7.98 -1.31
N VAL A 113 -3.56 -8.80 -2.18
CA VAL A 113 -4.25 -9.68 -3.15
C VAL A 113 -4.64 -11.01 -2.51
N LEU A 114 -3.75 -11.61 -1.72
CA LEU A 114 -3.92 -12.96 -1.17
C LEU A 114 -4.92 -13.03 -0.03
N THR A 115 -4.90 -12.07 0.89
CA THR A 115 -5.75 -12.08 2.09
C THR A 115 -7.24 -12.09 1.76
N PRO A 116 -7.80 -11.23 0.87
CA PRO A 116 -9.21 -11.34 0.50
C PRO A 116 -9.57 -12.70 -0.11
N ALA A 117 -8.67 -13.26 -0.92
CA ALA A 117 -8.87 -14.56 -1.53
C ALA A 117 -8.95 -15.69 -0.48
N VAL A 118 -8.00 -15.70 0.48
CA VAL A 118 -7.93 -16.72 1.54
C VAL A 118 -9.10 -16.60 2.49
N THR A 119 -9.32 -15.42 3.06
CA THR A 119 -10.28 -15.21 4.16
C THR A 119 -11.71 -15.40 3.70
N VAL A 120 -12.10 -14.87 2.53
CA VAL A 120 -13.44 -15.05 1.97
C VAL A 120 -13.66 -16.49 1.57
N THR A 121 -12.68 -17.16 0.91
CA THR A 121 -12.81 -18.58 0.57
C THR A 121 -12.98 -19.45 1.83
N THR A 122 -12.19 -19.19 2.89
CA THR A 122 -12.29 -19.93 4.16
C THR A 122 -13.67 -19.78 4.80
N ALA A 123 -14.21 -18.55 4.80
CA ALA A 123 -15.54 -18.29 5.32
C ALA A 123 -16.63 -19.01 4.51
N VAL A 124 -16.53 -19.02 3.18
CA VAL A 124 -17.46 -19.74 2.30
C VAL A 124 -17.31 -21.25 2.46
N GLU A 125 -16.10 -21.79 2.60
CA GLU A 125 -15.87 -23.19 2.92
C GLU A 125 -16.51 -23.58 4.27
N GLY A 126 -16.57 -22.64 5.21
CA GLY A 126 -17.27 -22.82 6.50
C GLY A 126 -18.76 -23.21 6.37
N LEU A 127 -19.42 -22.84 5.26
CA LEU A 127 -20.80 -23.26 4.96
C LEU A 127 -20.96 -24.78 4.91
N ARG A 128 -19.88 -25.54 4.63
CA ARG A 128 -19.90 -27.00 4.63
C ARG A 128 -20.15 -27.61 6.02
N SER A 129 -19.93 -26.84 7.07
CA SER A 129 -20.28 -27.29 8.45
C SER A 129 -21.78 -27.38 8.71
N ILE A 130 -22.59 -26.76 7.82
CA ILE A 130 -24.05 -26.74 7.89
C ILE A 130 -24.61 -27.83 6.95
N PRO A 131 -25.36 -28.86 7.44
CA PRO A 131 -25.79 -29.99 6.62
C PRO A 131 -26.56 -29.60 5.35
N ALA A 132 -27.47 -28.60 5.44
CA ALA A 132 -28.24 -28.12 4.29
C ALA A 132 -27.34 -27.45 3.24
N MET A 133 -26.39 -26.61 3.67
CA MET A 133 -25.47 -25.94 2.79
C MET A 133 -24.43 -26.89 2.19
N ASN A 134 -23.99 -27.89 2.93
CA ASN A 134 -23.09 -28.94 2.41
C ASN A 134 -23.73 -29.70 1.24
N ARG A 135 -25.02 -30.04 1.33
CA ARG A 135 -25.78 -30.63 0.21
C ARG A 135 -25.84 -29.67 -1.00
N PHE A 136 -26.09 -28.38 -0.74
CA PHE A 136 -26.11 -27.36 -1.83
C PHE A 136 -24.74 -27.19 -2.47
N LEU A 137 -23.65 -27.11 -1.70
CA LEU A 137 -22.30 -26.93 -2.23
C LEU A 137 -21.80 -28.16 -2.97
N GLY A 138 -22.22 -29.34 -2.57
CA GLY A 138 -21.75 -30.62 -3.13
C GLY A 138 -20.30 -30.93 -2.79
N SER A 139 -19.75 -32.00 -3.34
CA SER A 139 -18.36 -32.42 -3.12
C SER A 139 -17.33 -31.57 -3.88
N GLY A 140 -17.76 -30.86 -4.93
CA GLY A 140 -16.88 -30.04 -5.77
C GLY A 140 -16.61 -28.64 -5.20
N GLN A 141 -15.54 -27.97 -5.70
CA GLN A 141 -15.18 -26.60 -5.30
C GLN A 141 -15.81 -25.51 -6.17
N ALA A 142 -16.47 -25.87 -7.29
CA ALA A 142 -16.96 -24.88 -8.26
C ALA A 142 -17.94 -23.86 -7.65
N ARG A 143 -18.88 -24.32 -6.80
CA ARG A 143 -19.85 -23.43 -6.14
C ARG A 143 -19.20 -22.56 -5.07
N VAL A 144 -18.22 -23.07 -4.34
CA VAL A 144 -17.42 -22.28 -3.39
C VAL A 144 -16.68 -21.16 -4.11
N VAL A 145 -15.99 -21.49 -5.21
CA VAL A 145 -15.28 -20.51 -6.05
C VAL A 145 -16.24 -19.46 -6.60
N LEU A 146 -17.41 -19.86 -7.10
CA LEU A 146 -18.41 -18.92 -7.65
C LEU A 146 -18.89 -17.94 -6.57
N ILE A 147 -19.29 -18.45 -5.38
CA ILE A 147 -19.76 -17.60 -4.27
C ILE A 147 -18.64 -16.65 -3.84
N THR A 148 -17.41 -17.16 -3.68
CA THR A 148 -16.25 -16.35 -3.33
C THR A 148 -16.03 -15.24 -4.34
N LEU A 149 -16.06 -15.53 -5.65
CA LEU A 149 -15.90 -14.53 -6.70
C LEU A 149 -17.01 -13.48 -6.69
N VAL A 150 -18.26 -13.86 -6.43
CA VAL A 150 -19.38 -12.91 -6.30
C VAL A 150 -19.15 -11.96 -5.12
N ILE A 151 -18.76 -12.48 -3.97
CA ILE A 151 -18.45 -11.65 -2.78
C ILE A 151 -17.30 -10.69 -3.07
N ILE A 152 -16.20 -11.20 -3.62
CA ILE A 152 -15.01 -10.40 -3.95
C ILE A 152 -15.35 -9.33 -5.01
N SER A 153 -16.08 -9.70 -6.06
CA SER A 153 -16.49 -8.74 -7.11
C SER A 153 -17.34 -7.61 -6.52
N THR A 154 -18.29 -7.95 -5.65
CA THR A 154 -19.13 -6.96 -4.95
C THR A 154 -18.29 -6.07 -4.06
N LEU A 155 -17.33 -6.65 -3.31
CA LEU A 155 -16.44 -5.92 -2.42
C LEU A 155 -15.62 -4.88 -3.19
N PHE A 156 -14.99 -5.26 -4.30
CA PHE A 156 -14.20 -4.36 -5.13
C PHE A 156 -15.07 -3.34 -5.90
N ALA A 157 -16.28 -3.71 -6.31
CA ALA A 157 -17.21 -2.80 -6.98
C ALA A 157 -17.70 -1.66 -6.07
N VAL A 158 -17.86 -1.91 -4.77
CA VAL A 158 -18.34 -0.90 -3.81
C VAL A 158 -17.25 0.11 -3.41
N GLN A 159 -15.97 -0.20 -3.65
CA GLN A 159 -14.84 0.65 -3.22
C GLN A 159 -14.93 2.10 -3.73
N TRP A 160 -15.39 2.31 -4.97
CA TRP A 160 -15.47 3.64 -5.58
C TRP A 160 -16.43 4.59 -4.84
N ALA A 161 -17.47 4.03 -4.17
CA ALA A 161 -18.46 4.81 -3.41
C ALA A 161 -17.91 5.29 -2.05
N GLY A 162 -16.73 4.82 -1.66
CA GLY A 162 -16.12 5.11 -0.36
C GLY A 162 -16.71 4.28 0.79
N THR A 163 -15.86 4.00 1.75
CA THR A 163 -16.19 3.10 2.89
C THR A 163 -16.70 3.84 4.13
N SER A 164 -16.84 5.17 4.07
CA SER A 164 -17.16 6.00 5.25
C SER A 164 -18.49 5.64 5.91
N LYS A 165 -19.52 5.27 5.14
CA LYS A 165 -20.83 4.87 5.66
C LYS A 165 -20.82 3.43 6.18
N ILE A 166 -20.20 2.53 5.42
CA ILE A 166 -20.13 1.09 5.74
C ILE A 166 -19.16 0.86 6.92
N GLY A 167 -18.07 1.60 6.97
CA GLY A 167 -17.05 1.51 8.03
C GLY A 167 -17.57 1.81 9.44
N LYS A 168 -18.68 2.55 9.58
CA LYS A 168 -19.32 2.75 10.88
C LYS A 168 -19.92 1.46 11.47
N ALA A 169 -20.31 0.53 10.61
CA ALA A 169 -20.83 -0.78 11.05
C ALA A 169 -19.72 -1.78 11.38
N PHE A 170 -18.50 -1.58 10.88
CA PHE A 170 -17.39 -2.51 11.06
C PHE A 170 -17.01 -2.68 12.54
N GLY A 171 -16.95 -1.58 13.30
CA GLY A 171 -16.62 -1.64 14.73
C GLY A 171 -17.56 -2.53 15.55
N PRO A 172 -18.87 -2.27 15.55
CA PRO A 172 -19.84 -3.11 16.22
C PRO A 172 -19.81 -4.58 15.77
N VAL A 173 -19.72 -4.84 14.47
CA VAL A 173 -19.65 -6.21 13.93
C VAL A 173 -18.40 -6.93 14.44
N MET A 174 -17.24 -6.29 14.38
CA MET A 174 -15.98 -6.87 14.86
C MET A 174 -15.94 -7.01 16.39
N LEU A 175 -16.59 -6.13 17.15
CA LEU A 175 -16.73 -6.29 18.59
C LEU A 175 -17.54 -7.57 18.91
N VAL A 176 -18.67 -7.77 18.22
CA VAL A 176 -19.47 -9.00 18.37
C VAL A 176 -18.66 -10.22 17.97
N TRP A 177 -17.89 -10.13 16.86
CA TRP A 177 -17.02 -11.20 16.40
C TRP A 177 -15.96 -11.60 17.43
N PHE A 178 -15.17 -10.65 17.96
CA PHE A 178 -14.16 -10.95 18.96
C PHE A 178 -14.78 -11.46 20.26
N SER A 179 -15.90 -10.87 20.70
CA SER A 179 -16.63 -11.37 21.87
C SER A 179 -17.11 -12.81 21.66
N PHE A 180 -17.63 -13.12 20.49
CA PHE A 180 -18.05 -14.48 20.13
C PHE A 180 -16.86 -15.45 20.15
N LEU A 181 -15.70 -15.08 19.56
CA LEU A 181 -14.48 -15.88 19.61
C LEU A 181 -14.04 -16.16 21.05
N GLY A 182 -14.02 -15.12 21.90
CA GLY A 182 -13.62 -15.23 23.30
C GLY A 182 -14.55 -16.10 24.12
N ILE A 183 -15.89 -15.90 23.98
CA ILE A 183 -16.91 -16.67 24.73
C ILE A 183 -16.88 -18.14 24.33
N MET A 184 -16.90 -18.43 23.01
CA MET A 184 -16.88 -19.82 22.54
C MET A 184 -15.58 -20.52 22.94
N GLY A 185 -14.46 -19.82 22.89
CA GLY A 185 -13.19 -20.36 23.37
C GLY A 185 -13.22 -20.65 24.87
N LEU A 186 -13.69 -19.69 25.67
CA LEU A 186 -13.72 -19.80 27.13
C LEU A 186 -14.59 -20.98 27.61
N LEU A 187 -15.74 -21.20 26.98
CA LEU A 187 -16.62 -22.31 27.31
C LEU A 187 -15.87 -23.67 27.22
N HIS A 188 -15.15 -23.91 26.13
CA HIS A 188 -14.40 -25.16 25.95
C HIS A 188 -13.15 -25.25 26.82
N VAL A 189 -12.54 -24.10 27.23
CA VAL A 189 -11.43 -24.10 28.20
C VAL A 189 -11.93 -24.67 29.55
N PHE A 190 -13.16 -24.38 29.95
CA PHE A 190 -13.74 -24.99 31.19
C PHE A 190 -13.95 -26.50 31.08
N ASP A 191 -14.20 -27.03 29.87
CA ASP A 191 -14.33 -28.50 29.67
C ASP A 191 -13.00 -29.22 29.91
N ARG A 192 -11.86 -28.57 29.61
CA ARG A 192 -10.53 -29.15 29.80
C ARG A 192 -9.50 -28.08 30.22
N PRO A 193 -9.48 -27.65 31.50
CA PRO A 193 -8.60 -26.58 32.00
C PRO A 193 -7.11 -26.87 31.84
N GLY A 194 -6.73 -28.14 31.64
CA GLY A 194 -5.33 -28.55 31.38
C GLY A 194 -4.69 -27.88 30.19
N VAL A 195 -5.45 -27.32 29.22
CA VAL A 195 -4.92 -26.57 28.10
C VAL A 195 -4.22 -25.26 28.49
N LEU A 196 -4.53 -24.72 29.68
CA LEU A 196 -3.86 -23.53 30.22
C LEU A 196 -2.35 -23.75 30.43
N ARG A 197 -1.89 -25.00 30.54
CA ARG A 197 -0.44 -25.32 30.56
C ARG A 197 0.29 -24.83 29.32
N ALA A 198 -0.41 -24.58 28.19
CA ALA A 198 0.16 -24.01 26.97
C ALA A 198 0.73 -22.59 27.13
N PHE A 199 0.40 -21.87 28.21
CA PHE A 199 1.07 -20.60 28.54
C PHE A 199 2.56 -20.78 28.87
N ASN A 200 2.99 -21.97 29.29
CA ASN A 200 4.38 -22.26 29.53
C ASN A 200 5.13 -22.42 28.19
N PRO A 201 6.16 -21.57 27.90
CA PRO A 201 6.90 -21.60 26.63
C PRO A 201 7.70 -22.89 26.42
N VAL A 202 7.92 -23.68 27.47
CA VAL A 202 8.62 -24.97 27.36
C VAL A 202 7.89 -25.91 26.40
N TYR A 203 6.54 -25.88 26.34
CA TYR A 203 5.78 -26.69 25.39
C TYR A 203 6.03 -26.25 23.94
N ALA A 204 6.22 -24.94 23.68
CA ALA A 204 6.57 -24.43 22.37
C ALA A 204 7.96 -24.93 21.90
N ALA A 205 8.94 -24.98 22.78
CA ALA A 205 10.24 -25.53 22.46
C ALA A 205 10.22 -27.05 22.28
N ARG A 206 9.49 -27.74 23.18
CA ARG A 206 9.40 -29.21 23.17
C ARG A 206 8.76 -29.78 21.91
N ILE A 207 7.72 -29.12 21.37
CA ILE A 207 7.03 -29.61 20.16
C ILE A 207 7.97 -29.63 18.96
N LEU A 208 8.93 -28.70 18.84
CA LEU A 208 9.82 -28.62 17.69
C LEU A 208 10.76 -29.85 17.56
N VAL A 209 11.04 -30.52 18.67
CA VAL A 209 11.87 -31.73 18.73
C VAL A 209 11.06 -32.99 19.06
N SER A 210 9.74 -32.87 19.17
CA SER A 210 8.85 -33.98 19.54
C SER A 210 8.67 -34.98 18.40
N PRO A 211 8.72 -36.30 18.63
CA PRO A 211 8.43 -37.31 17.63
C PRO A 211 6.99 -37.30 17.14
N TYR A 212 6.08 -36.69 17.89
CA TYR A 212 4.67 -36.53 17.49
C TYR A 212 4.46 -35.37 16.52
N ASN A 213 5.44 -34.51 16.34
CA ASN A 213 5.45 -33.45 15.34
C ASN A 213 6.07 -33.95 14.03
N LYS A 214 5.26 -34.54 13.17
CA LYS A 214 5.71 -35.03 11.86
C LYS A 214 6.17 -33.92 10.91
N ALA A 215 5.64 -32.71 11.09
CA ALA A 215 6.04 -31.54 10.32
C ALA A 215 7.42 -30.99 10.76
N GLY A 216 7.91 -31.39 11.94
CA GLY A 216 9.13 -30.84 12.50
C GLY A 216 9.06 -29.31 12.63
N PHE A 217 10.14 -28.61 12.25
CA PHE A 217 10.16 -27.14 12.29
C PHE A 217 9.22 -26.51 11.25
N MET A 218 8.76 -27.23 10.22
CA MET A 218 7.84 -26.73 9.20
C MET A 218 6.44 -26.37 9.78
N ILE A 219 6.10 -26.86 10.97
CA ILE A 219 4.88 -26.46 11.71
C ILE A 219 4.83 -24.93 11.91
N LEU A 220 5.98 -24.28 12.06
CA LEU A 220 6.11 -22.86 12.28
C LEU A 220 5.51 -22.04 11.13
N GLY A 221 5.59 -22.50 9.89
CA GLY A 221 4.93 -21.85 8.75
C GLY A 221 3.41 -21.89 8.79
N SER A 222 2.80 -22.76 9.61
CA SER A 222 1.35 -22.75 9.88
C SER A 222 1.02 -21.95 11.14
N VAL A 223 1.86 -22.02 12.18
CA VAL A 223 1.73 -21.21 13.39
C VAL A 223 1.87 -19.71 13.09
N PHE A 224 2.76 -19.36 12.19
CA PHE A 224 3.00 -17.99 11.76
C PHE A 224 1.72 -17.30 11.25
N LEU A 225 0.80 -18.05 10.64
CA LEU A 225 -0.48 -17.52 10.18
C LEU A 225 -1.33 -16.90 11.30
N ALA A 226 -1.05 -17.19 12.57
CA ALA A 226 -1.71 -16.56 13.71
C ALA A 226 -1.30 -15.08 13.93
N THR A 227 -0.24 -14.62 13.27
CA THR A 227 0.25 -13.23 13.37
C THR A 227 0.00 -12.41 12.10
N THR A 228 -0.72 -12.98 11.13
CA THR A 228 -1.16 -12.22 9.95
C THR A 228 -1.96 -10.99 10.39
N GLY A 229 -1.79 -9.88 9.67
CA GLY A 229 -2.38 -8.59 10.07
C GLY A 229 -1.55 -7.76 11.06
N ALA A 230 -0.44 -8.29 11.63
CA ALA A 230 0.42 -7.51 12.51
C ALA A 230 1.13 -6.35 11.78
N GLU A 231 1.49 -6.55 10.51
CA GLU A 231 2.08 -5.49 9.65
C GLU A 231 1.02 -4.45 9.28
N ALA A 232 -0.19 -4.90 8.90
CA ALA A 232 -1.33 -4.03 8.62
C ALA A 232 -1.69 -3.16 9.83
N LEU A 233 -1.66 -3.73 11.05
CA LEU A 233 -1.89 -3.01 12.30
C LEU A 233 -0.90 -1.86 12.49
N TYR A 234 0.37 -2.02 12.12
CA TYR A 234 1.37 -0.96 12.17
C TYR A 234 1.13 0.08 11.07
N SER A 235 0.76 -0.33 9.88
CA SER A 235 0.43 0.56 8.76
C SER A 235 -0.82 1.41 9.05
N ASP A 236 -1.86 0.81 9.64
CA ASP A 236 -3.13 1.47 9.92
C ASP A 236 -3.12 2.39 11.15
N MET A 237 -2.00 2.49 11.84
CA MET A 237 -1.84 3.35 13.01
C MET A 237 -2.23 4.80 12.72
N GLY A 238 -1.95 5.30 11.51
CA GLY A 238 -2.28 6.65 11.08
C GLY A 238 -3.79 6.95 11.08
N HIS A 239 -4.63 5.92 10.84
CA HIS A 239 -6.08 6.07 10.77
C HIS A 239 -6.74 6.23 12.14
N VAL A 240 -6.26 5.49 13.15
CA VAL A 240 -6.93 5.40 14.46
C VAL A 240 -6.13 6.04 15.59
N GLY A 241 -4.83 6.17 15.43
CA GLY A 241 -3.90 6.67 16.45
C GLY A 241 -3.44 5.58 17.42
N ARG A 242 -2.15 5.65 17.78
CA ARG A 242 -1.46 4.69 18.64
C ARG A 242 -2.17 4.39 19.96
N GLY A 243 -2.73 5.43 20.63
CA GLY A 243 -3.40 5.27 21.93
C GLY A 243 -4.62 4.35 21.87
N ASN A 244 -5.39 4.38 20.79
CA ASN A 244 -6.58 3.55 20.63
C ASN A 244 -6.19 2.08 20.35
N ILE A 245 -5.07 1.84 19.67
CA ILE A 245 -4.53 0.49 19.47
C ILE A 245 -4.07 -0.09 20.80
N TYR A 246 -3.35 0.68 21.62
CA TYR A 246 -2.94 0.23 22.95
C TYR A 246 -4.12 -0.11 23.87
N ALA A 247 -5.23 0.61 23.76
CA ALA A 247 -6.44 0.35 24.54
C ALA A 247 -7.21 -0.88 24.05
N SER A 248 -7.25 -1.14 22.76
CA SER A 248 -8.05 -2.22 22.16
C SER A 248 -7.33 -3.56 22.05
N TRP A 249 -5.99 -3.54 21.87
CA TRP A 249 -5.18 -4.75 21.68
C TRP A 249 -5.30 -5.78 22.81
N PRO A 250 -5.30 -5.43 24.12
CA PRO A 250 -5.45 -6.42 25.17
C PRO A 250 -6.75 -7.21 25.07
N PHE A 251 -7.87 -6.57 24.74
CA PHE A 251 -9.15 -7.22 24.53
C PHE A 251 -9.10 -8.20 23.34
N VAL A 252 -8.61 -7.73 22.19
CA VAL A 252 -8.49 -8.54 20.97
C VAL A 252 -7.58 -9.75 21.22
N LYS A 253 -6.39 -9.53 21.82
CA LYS A 253 -5.46 -10.60 22.15
C LYS A 253 -6.06 -11.64 23.09
N ALA A 254 -6.77 -11.21 24.12
CA ALA A 254 -7.45 -12.14 25.06
C ALA A 254 -8.47 -13.01 24.33
N CYS A 255 -9.32 -12.42 23.48
CA CYS A 255 -10.32 -13.16 22.70
C CYS A 255 -9.67 -14.17 21.75
N LEU A 256 -8.58 -13.80 21.06
CA LEU A 256 -7.83 -14.70 20.18
C LEU A 256 -7.23 -15.88 20.95
N ILE A 257 -6.53 -15.62 22.05
CA ILE A 257 -5.89 -16.67 22.86
C ILE A 257 -6.94 -17.62 23.43
N LEU A 258 -8.04 -17.08 23.98
CA LEU A 258 -9.14 -17.90 24.49
C LEU A 258 -9.73 -18.81 23.40
N ASN A 259 -9.89 -18.28 22.18
CA ASN A 259 -10.42 -19.07 21.08
C ASN A 259 -9.47 -20.21 20.69
N TYR A 260 -8.16 -19.95 20.55
CA TYR A 260 -7.19 -21.01 20.26
C TYR A 260 -7.12 -22.07 21.35
N LEU A 261 -7.12 -21.66 22.63
CA LEU A 261 -7.18 -22.58 23.75
C LEU A 261 -8.45 -23.43 23.72
N GLY A 262 -9.62 -22.82 23.41
CA GLY A 262 -10.88 -23.53 23.28
C GLY A 262 -10.88 -24.54 22.14
N GLN A 263 -10.33 -24.18 20.96
CA GLN A 263 -10.16 -25.14 19.86
C GLN A 263 -9.30 -26.34 20.28
N GLY A 264 -8.18 -26.07 20.99
CA GLY A 264 -7.31 -27.12 21.49
C GLY A 264 -8.01 -28.01 22.55
N ALA A 265 -8.73 -27.40 23.48
CA ALA A 265 -9.52 -28.13 24.49
C ALA A 265 -10.55 -29.03 23.84
N TRP A 266 -11.32 -28.52 22.89
CA TRP A 266 -12.33 -29.27 22.15
C TRP A 266 -11.71 -30.46 21.38
N ILE A 267 -10.58 -30.24 20.69
CA ILE A 267 -9.85 -31.30 19.98
C ILE A 267 -9.48 -32.42 20.95
N LEU A 268 -8.83 -32.07 22.07
CA LEU A 268 -8.38 -33.06 23.06
C LEU A 268 -9.53 -33.86 23.70
N THR A 269 -10.69 -33.24 23.89
CA THR A 269 -11.89 -33.90 24.46
C THR A 269 -12.47 -34.90 23.46
N HIS A 270 -12.48 -34.57 22.15
CA HIS A 270 -13.14 -35.40 21.14
C HIS A 270 -12.18 -36.36 20.41
N THR A 271 -10.86 -36.16 20.50
CA THR A 271 -9.88 -37.10 19.90
C THR A 271 -10.00 -38.50 20.56
N ALA A 272 -10.28 -38.55 21.85
CA ALA A 272 -10.44 -39.82 22.57
C ALA A 272 -11.62 -40.68 22.06
N SER A 273 -12.64 -40.07 21.46
CA SER A 273 -13.81 -40.77 20.92
C SER A 273 -13.62 -41.35 19.52
N GLY A 274 -12.51 -41.06 18.83
CA GLY A 274 -12.21 -41.52 17.47
C GLY A 274 -13.10 -40.93 16.35
N THR A 275 -14.12 -40.15 16.70
CA THR A 275 -15.14 -39.64 15.77
C THR A 275 -14.63 -38.56 14.85
N LEU A 276 -13.59 -37.82 15.26
CA LEU A 276 -13.03 -36.68 14.48
C LEU A 276 -12.33 -37.11 13.18
N ALA A 277 -11.76 -38.32 13.16
CA ALA A 277 -11.05 -38.83 11.98
C ALA A 277 -12.00 -39.11 10.80
N ALA A 278 -13.28 -39.28 11.06
CA ALA A 278 -14.31 -39.56 10.06
C ALA A 278 -14.82 -38.29 9.35
N ILE A 279 -14.47 -37.07 9.84
CA ILE A 279 -14.96 -35.82 9.29
C ILE A 279 -14.00 -35.35 8.18
N PRO A 280 -14.41 -35.37 6.88
CA PRO A 280 -13.56 -34.89 5.80
C PRO A 280 -13.26 -33.39 5.95
N ASP A 281 -11.98 -33.00 5.73
CA ASP A 281 -11.51 -31.60 5.76
C ASP A 281 -11.94 -30.83 7.02
N MET A 282 -11.85 -31.50 8.19
CA MET A 282 -12.29 -30.98 9.49
C MET A 282 -11.69 -29.62 9.79
N ASN A 283 -12.58 -28.67 10.13
CA ASN A 283 -12.19 -27.36 10.65
C ASN A 283 -12.56 -27.25 12.12
N PRO A 284 -11.58 -27.24 13.05
CA PRO A 284 -11.84 -27.22 14.49
C PRO A 284 -12.74 -26.08 14.95
N PHE A 285 -12.55 -24.89 14.36
CA PHE A 285 -13.31 -23.70 14.71
C PHE A 285 -14.83 -23.90 14.53
N PHE A 286 -15.26 -24.40 13.37
CA PHE A 286 -16.67 -24.59 13.11
C PHE A 286 -17.24 -25.82 13.82
N GLN A 287 -16.44 -26.86 14.01
CA GLN A 287 -16.86 -28.10 14.63
C GLN A 287 -17.04 -28.01 16.15
N MET A 288 -16.28 -27.14 16.83
CA MET A 288 -16.45 -26.91 18.27
C MET A 288 -17.76 -26.20 18.62
N LEU A 289 -18.45 -25.61 17.61
CA LEU A 289 -19.68 -24.87 17.84
C LEU A 289 -20.90 -25.81 17.93
N PRO A 290 -21.85 -25.53 18.85
CA PRO A 290 -23.16 -26.16 18.82
C PRO A 290 -23.82 -26.01 17.45
N GLU A 291 -24.57 -27.02 17.03
CA GLU A 291 -25.18 -27.05 15.69
C GLU A 291 -26.05 -25.81 15.40
N ALA A 292 -26.80 -25.34 16.39
CA ALA A 292 -27.65 -24.15 16.30
C ALA A 292 -26.85 -22.86 16.07
N LEU A 293 -25.58 -22.79 16.53
CA LEU A 293 -24.72 -21.61 16.40
C LEU A 293 -23.82 -21.65 15.16
N ARG A 294 -23.75 -22.78 14.44
CA ARG A 294 -22.86 -22.87 13.24
C ARG A 294 -23.28 -21.91 12.13
N ALA A 295 -24.58 -21.82 11.83
CA ALA A 295 -25.05 -20.91 10.78
C ALA A 295 -24.81 -19.41 11.12
N PRO A 296 -25.18 -18.90 12.32
CA PRO A 296 -24.83 -17.57 12.75
C PRO A 296 -23.30 -17.30 12.75
N ALA A 297 -22.51 -18.29 13.19
CA ALA A 297 -21.05 -18.16 13.23
C ALA A 297 -20.42 -18.06 11.84
N VAL A 298 -20.89 -18.85 10.88
CA VAL A 298 -20.44 -18.75 9.48
C VAL A 298 -20.82 -17.41 8.88
N ALA A 299 -22.02 -16.91 9.12
CA ALA A 299 -22.46 -15.59 8.65
C ALA A 299 -21.61 -14.47 9.27
N LEU A 300 -21.36 -14.53 10.58
CA LEU A 300 -20.54 -13.54 11.27
C LEU A 300 -19.06 -13.63 10.85
N GLY A 301 -18.53 -14.84 10.65
CA GLY A 301 -17.19 -15.07 10.11
C GLY A 301 -17.04 -14.55 8.66
N ALA A 302 -18.07 -14.70 7.82
CA ALA A 302 -18.09 -14.13 6.48
C ALA A 302 -18.09 -12.58 6.51
N LEU A 303 -18.85 -11.97 7.41
CA LEU A 303 -18.81 -10.53 7.63
C LEU A 303 -17.44 -10.07 8.13
N ALA A 304 -16.81 -10.79 9.06
CA ALA A 304 -15.46 -10.51 9.53
C ALA A 304 -14.43 -10.62 8.38
N ALA A 305 -14.55 -11.64 7.51
CA ALA A 305 -13.70 -11.81 6.34
C ALA A 305 -13.86 -10.67 5.31
N ILE A 306 -15.08 -10.19 5.10
CA ILE A 306 -15.36 -9.02 4.25
C ILE A 306 -14.71 -7.76 4.84
N ILE A 307 -14.83 -7.55 6.16
CA ILE A 307 -14.23 -6.41 6.86
C ILE A 307 -12.70 -6.47 6.80
N ALA A 308 -12.11 -7.64 7.03
CA ALA A 308 -10.68 -7.87 6.91
C ALA A 308 -10.16 -7.54 5.49
N SER A 309 -10.87 -8.05 4.48
CA SER A 309 -10.55 -7.78 3.07
C SER A 309 -10.63 -6.30 2.75
N GLN A 310 -11.66 -5.61 3.26
CA GLN A 310 -11.87 -4.18 3.10
C GLN A 310 -10.71 -3.37 3.70
N ALA A 311 -10.27 -3.71 4.90
CA ALA A 311 -9.16 -3.04 5.57
C ALA A 311 -7.86 -3.16 4.75
N LEU A 312 -7.53 -4.35 4.26
CA LEU A 312 -6.33 -4.59 3.45
C LEU A 312 -6.37 -3.92 2.08
N ILE A 313 -7.53 -3.88 1.41
CA ILE A 313 -7.70 -3.16 0.15
C ILE A 313 -7.42 -1.67 0.36
N THR A 314 -7.99 -1.06 1.41
CA THR A 314 -7.73 0.35 1.74
C THR A 314 -6.30 0.60 2.20
N GLY A 315 -5.72 -0.31 2.97
CA GLY A 315 -4.30 -0.29 3.35
C GLY A 315 -3.37 -0.35 2.13
N SER A 316 -3.71 -1.14 1.11
CA SER A 316 -2.97 -1.19 -0.15
C SER A 316 -3.00 0.14 -0.91
N TYR A 317 -4.13 0.87 -0.90
CA TYR A 317 -4.16 2.22 -1.50
C TYR A 317 -3.25 3.19 -0.75
N THR A 318 -3.24 3.15 0.57
CA THR A 318 -2.35 3.98 1.40
C THR A 318 -0.90 3.67 1.10
N LEU A 319 -0.53 2.39 1.05
CA LEU A 319 0.82 1.94 0.74
C LEU A 319 1.28 2.39 -0.66
N VAL A 320 0.41 2.29 -1.67
CA VAL A 320 0.71 2.79 -3.02
C VAL A 320 0.83 4.31 -3.03
N SER A 321 -0.02 5.04 -2.28
CA SER A 321 0.10 6.50 -2.15
C SER A 321 1.43 6.91 -1.53
N GLU A 322 1.91 6.20 -0.50
CA GLU A 322 3.23 6.41 0.09
C GLU A 322 4.36 6.10 -0.90
N ALA A 323 4.25 5.01 -1.67
CA ALA A 323 5.20 4.67 -2.71
C ALA A 323 5.28 5.75 -3.81
N ILE A 324 4.15 6.34 -4.20
CA ILE A 324 4.10 7.48 -5.14
C ILE A 324 4.83 8.70 -4.56
N ARG A 325 4.62 9.02 -3.27
CA ARG A 325 5.28 10.14 -2.58
C ARG A 325 6.80 9.95 -2.44
N LEU A 326 7.26 8.70 -2.42
CA LEU A 326 8.68 8.32 -2.39
C LEU A 326 9.30 8.18 -3.79
N ASP A 327 8.58 8.54 -4.86
CA ASP A 327 9.00 8.38 -6.26
C ASP A 327 9.31 6.92 -6.64
N LEU A 328 8.63 5.96 -6.01
CA LEU A 328 8.76 4.52 -6.28
C LEU A 328 7.72 4.00 -7.27
N MET A 329 6.62 4.73 -7.45
CA MET A 329 5.52 4.37 -8.36
C MET A 329 5.07 5.58 -9.19
N PRO A 330 4.42 5.33 -10.35
CA PRO A 330 3.87 6.40 -11.18
C PRO A 330 2.79 7.18 -10.44
N HIS A 331 2.61 8.45 -10.80
CA HIS A 331 1.52 9.28 -10.27
C HIS A 331 0.19 8.75 -10.81
N LEU A 332 -0.54 8.02 -9.96
CA LEU A 332 -1.88 7.53 -10.22
C LEU A 332 -2.92 8.53 -9.73
N GLU A 333 -4.10 8.51 -10.32
CA GLU A 333 -5.23 9.34 -9.85
C GLU A 333 -5.68 8.86 -8.47
N VAL A 334 -5.47 9.69 -7.45
CA VAL A 334 -5.90 9.44 -6.06
C VAL A 334 -7.16 10.22 -5.79
N ARG A 335 -8.23 9.55 -5.38
CA ARG A 335 -9.48 10.16 -4.96
C ARG A 335 -9.64 10.04 -3.45
N TYR A 336 -10.19 11.07 -2.85
CA TYR A 336 -10.46 11.15 -1.41
C TYR A 336 -11.98 11.15 -1.18
N PRO A 337 -12.59 9.96 -0.94
CA PRO A 337 -14.05 9.85 -0.80
C PRO A 337 -14.60 10.50 0.46
N SER A 338 -13.77 10.81 1.47
CA SER A 338 -14.19 11.40 2.72
C SER A 338 -13.22 12.47 3.20
N ASP A 339 -13.69 13.26 4.19
CA ASP A 339 -12.91 14.34 4.82
C ASP A 339 -11.83 13.86 5.79
N THR A 340 -11.72 12.58 6.06
CA THR A 340 -10.70 12.03 6.94
C THR A 340 -9.45 11.65 6.16
N LYS A 341 -8.26 12.08 6.64
CA LYS A 341 -6.96 11.62 6.13
C LYS A 341 -6.94 10.10 6.24
N GLY A 342 -6.63 9.42 5.14
CA GLY A 342 -6.50 7.97 5.13
C GLY A 342 -7.61 7.21 4.40
N GLN A 343 -8.75 7.83 4.07
CA GLN A 343 -9.68 7.22 3.14
C GLN A 343 -9.31 7.59 1.71
N ILE A 344 -8.53 6.73 1.08
CA ILE A 344 -7.99 6.90 -0.26
C ILE A 344 -8.60 5.85 -1.17
N TYR A 345 -8.89 6.22 -2.42
CA TYR A 345 -9.28 5.31 -3.49
C TYR A 345 -8.39 5.55 -4.71
N ILE A 346 -7.81 4.48 -5.25
CA ILE A 346 -6.99 4.50 -6.45
C ILE A 346 -7.55 3.47 -7.42
N GLY A 347 -8.27 3.92 -8.45
CA GLY A 347 -9.01 3.05 -9.37
C GLY A 347 -8.14 2.01 -10.09
N ALA A 348 -6.94 2.40 -10.53
CA ALA A 348 -6.00 1.47 -11.17
C ALA A 348 -5.56 0.35 -10.21
N VAL A 349 -5.25 0.69 -8.96
CA VAL A 349 -4.86 -0.28 -7.92
C VAL A 349 -6.03 -1.20 -7.59
N ASN A 350 -7.24 -0.64 -7.44
CA ASN A 350 -8.46 -1.42 -7.23
C ASN A 350 -8.65 -2.50 -8.31
N THR A 351 -8.48 -2.12 -9.57
CA THR A 351 -8.62 -3.05 -10.70
C THR A 351 -7.54 -4.14 -10.68
N VAL A 352 -6.28 -3.77 -10.42
CA VAL A 352 -5.17 -4.74 -10.37
C VAL A 352 -5.34 -5.71 -9.20
N LEU A 353 -5.71 -5.22 -8.01
CA LEU A 353 -5.99 -6.06 -6.84
C LEU A 353 -7.17 -7.00 -7.10
N TYR A 354 -8.26 -6.52 -7.71
CA TYR A 354 -9.41 -7.35 -8.07
C TYR A 354 -9.03 -8.47 -9.03
N LEU A 355 -8.34 -8.14 -10.13
CA LEU A 355 -7.91 -9.14 -11.12
C LEU A 355 -6.95 -10.16 -10.51
N GLY A 356 -6.00 -9.70 -9.68
CA GLY A 356 -5.08 -10.58 -8.96
C GLY A 356 -5.82 -11.51 -8.00
N CYS A 357 -6.75 -10.98 -7.21
CA CYS A 357 -7.56 -11.74 -6.26
C CYS A 357 -8.43 -12.78 -6.96
N ALA A 358 -9.11 -12.40 -8.06
CA ALA A 358 -9.91 -13.32 -8.86
C ALA A 358 -9.06 -14.43 -9.50
N ALA A 359 -7.88 -14.09 -10.01
CA ALA A 359 -6.93 -15.05 -10.58
C ALA A 359 -6.46 -16.06 -9.53
N VAL A 360 -6.14 -15.59 -8.31
CA VAL A 360 -5.74 -16.45 -7.18
C VAL A 360 -6.86 -17.43 -6.80
N VAL A 361 -8.11 -16.95 -6.70
CA VAL A 361 -9.27 -17.79 -6.37
C VAL A 361 -9.51 -18.84 -7.47
N LEU A 362 -9.45 -18.46 -8.74
CA LEU A 362 -9.63 -19.37 -9.85
C LEU A 362 -8.52 -20.42 -9.95
N TYR A 363 -7.27 -20.01 -9.67
CA TYR A 363 -6.10 -20.88 -9.76
C TYR A 363 -6.06 -21.90 -8.62
N PHE A 364 -6.14 -21.46 -7.37
CA PHE A 364 -5.99 -22.34 -6.20
C PHE A 364 -7.28 -23.08 -5.82
N ARG A 365 -8.42 -22.47 -6.01
CA ARG A 365 -9.77 -22.99 -5.72
C ARG A 365 -10.08 -23.34 -4.26
N THR A 366 -9.07 -23.56 -3.41
CA THR A 366 -9.22 -23.95 -2.00
C THR A 366 -8.41 -23.04 -1.10
N SER A 367 -8.93 -22.70 0.09
CA SER A 367 -8.24 -21.87 1.07
C SER A 367 -6.89 -22.46 1.47
N ALA A 368 -6.83 -23.76 1.69
CA ALA A 368 -5.62 -24.47 2.12
C ALA A 368 -4.42 -24.35 1.15
N ARG A 369 -4.68 -24.24 -0.17
CA ARG A 369 -3.63 -23.98 -1.14
C ARG A 369 -3.21 -22.51 -1.16
N MET A 370 -4.15 -21.60 -0.97
CA MET A 370 -3.88 -20.16 -0.87
C MET A 370 -3.06 -19.81 0.36
N GLU A 371 -3.29 -20.48 1.51
CA GLU A 371 -2.54 -20.31 2.77
C GLU A 371 -1.04 -20.56 2.59
N ALA A 372 -0.64 -21.46 1.69
CA ALA A 372 0.76 -21.73 1.37
C ALA A 372 1.44 -20.52 0.70
N ALA A 373 0.72 -19.79 -0.16
CA ALA A 373 1.21 -18.57 -0.80
C ALA A 373 1.28 -17.40 0.20
N TYR A 374 0.27 -17.28 1.04
CA TYR A 374 0.04 -16.20 1.97
C TYR A 374 1.17 -16.02 2.98
N GLY A 375 1.60 -17.10 3.68
CA GLY A 375 2.61 -17.02 4.72
C GLY A 375 3.97 -16.52 4.25
N LEU A 376 4.37 -16.80 3.00
CA LEU A 376 5.68 -16.40 2.49
C LEU A 376 5.81 -14.90 2.26
N ALA A 377 4.78 -14.25 1.72
CA ALA A 377 4.78 -12.80 1.50
C ALA A 377 4.95 -12.04 2.82
N ILE A 378 4.18 -12.41 3.84
CA ILE A 378 4.21 -11.71 5.14
C ILE A 378 5.55 -11.89 5.86
N THR A 379 6.15 -13.10 5.82
CA THR A 379 7.47 -13.32 6.47
C THR A 379 8.56 -12.44 5.86
N VAL A 380 8.54 -12.23 4.53
CA VAL A 380 9.47 -11.31 3.86
C VAL A 380 9.25 -9.87 4.34
N THR A 381 8.00 -9.40 4.39
CA THR A 381 7.69 -8.05 4.87
C THR A 381 8.16 -7.85 6.31
N MET A 382 7.92 -8.82 7.20
CA MET A 382 8.31 -8.72 8.60
C MET A 382 9.83 -8.65 8.78
N LEU A 383 10.61 -9.43 8.02
CA LEU A 383 12.08 -9.36 8.01
C LEU A 383 12.58 -7.98 7.56
N MET A 384 11.99 -7.43 6.49
CA MET A 384 12.36 -6.11 6.00
C MET A 384 12.02 -5.02 7.03
N THR A 385 10.87 -5.11 7.67
CA THR A 385 10.47 -4.18 8.75
C THR A 385 11.41 -4.28 9.95
N THR A 386 11.83 -5.49 10.35
CA THR A 386 12.81 -5.68 11.44
C THR A 386 14.14 -5.03 11.11
N LEU A 387 14.63 -5.19 9.88
CA LEU A 387 15.87 -4.54 9.43
C LEU A 387 15.77 -3.01 9.49
N LEU A 388 14.71 -2.43 8.93
CA LEU A 388 14.49 -0.99 8.97
C LEU A 388 14.34 -0.46 10.41
N LEU A 389 13.61 -1.19 11.27
CA LEU A 389 13.38 -0.83 12.66
C LEU A 389 14.68 -0.87 13.47
N ALA A 390 15.53 -1.87 13.24
CA ALA A 390 16.84 -1.97 13.89
C ALA A 390 17.74 -0.77 13.52
N VAL A 391 17.79 -0.39 12.23
CA VAL A 391 18.55 0.78 11.79
C VAL A 391 17.96 2.08 12.33
N TYR A 392 16.62 2.22 12.40
CA TYR A 392 15.96 3.37 13.01
C TYR A 392 16.36 3.53 14.48
N LEU A 393 16.30 2.45 15.26
CA LEU A 393 16.67 2.47 16.68
C LEU A 393 18.15 2.76 16.88
N TRP A 394 19.00 2.21 16.01
CA TRP A 394 20.45 2.43 16.06
C TRP A 394 20.81 3.89 15.73
N SER A 395 20.34 4.38 14.58
CA SER A 395 20.82 5.64 14.02
C SER A 395 20.06 6.87 14.52
N ILE A 396 18.74 6.77 14.66
CA ILE A 396 17.86 7.91 15.01
C ILE A 396 17.62 7.96 16.52
N GLN A 397 17.19 6.83 17.13
CA GLN A 397 16.91 6.76 18.55
C GLN A 397 18.16 6.59 19.41
N LYS A 398 19.31 6.25 18.80
CA LYS A 398 20.60 5.98 19.45
C LYS A 398 20.53 4.90 20.54
N LYS A 399 19.57 3.97 20.45
CA LYS A 399 19.37 2.85 21.38
C LYS A 399 20.03 1.58 20.83
N GLN A 400 21.36 1.57 20.78
CA GLN A 400 22.14 0.52 20.11
C GLN A 400 21.88 -0.88 20.68
N ALA A 401 21.85 -1.05 22.00
CA ALA A 401 21.59 -2.35 22.63
C ALA A 401 20.20 -2.90 22.25
N LEU A 402 19.17 -2.03 22.22
CA LEU A 402 17.82 -2.42 21.82
C LEU A 402 17.77 -2.77 20.32
N ALA A 403 18.49 -2.01 19.48
CA ALA A 403 18.59 -2.26 18.05
C ALA A 403 19.21 -3.64 17.76
N VAL A 404 20.33 -3.97 18.41
CA VAL A 404 20.98 -5.28 18.29
C VAL A 404 20.07 -6.38 18.84
N GLY A 405 19.44 -6.18 19.99
CA GLY A 405 18.50 -7.14 20.58
C GLY A 405 17.34 -7.46 19.63
N ILE A 406 16.75 -6.43 19.00
CA ILE A 406 15.66 -6.60 18.02
C ILE A 406 16.16 -7.33 16.78
N ALA A 407 17.30 -6.92 16.22
CA ALA A 407 17.85 -7.56 15.02
C ALA A 407 18.17 -9.04 15.26
N LEU A 408 18.76 -9.39 16.40
CA LEU A 408 19.10 -10.77 16.71
C LEU A 408 17.89 -11.61 17.11
N VAL A 409 17.05 -11.14 18.03
CA VAL A 409 15.93 -11.95 18.54
C VAL A 409 14.82 -12.06 17.50
N PHE A 410 14.29 -10.93 17.04
CA PHE A 410 13.18 -10.98 16.06
C PHE A 410 13.67 -11.38 14.68
N GLY A 411 14.85 -10.95 14.25
CA GLY A 411 15.44 -11.39 12.99
C GLY A 411 15.65 -12.90 12.94
N ALA A 412 16.15 -13.52 14.02
CA ALA A 412 16.30 -14.97 14.09
C ALA A 412 14.94 -15.70 14.07
N ILE A 413 13.97 -15.26 14.87
CA ILE A 413 12.62 -15.84 14.89
C ILE A 413 11.98 -15.75 13.50
N GLU A 414 12.02 -14.58 12.87
CA GLU A 414 11.41 -14.35 11.55
C GLU A 414 12.16 -15.07 10.42
N ALA A 415 13.48 -15.22 10.52
CA ALA A 415 14.25 -16.04 9.59
C ALA A 415 13.85 -17.52 9.65
N VAL A 416 13.62 -18.05 10.86
CA VAL A 416 13.11 -19.43 11.03
C VAL A 416 11.70 -19.58 10.45
N PHE A 417 10.80 -18.60 10.65
CA PHE A 417 9.47 -18.59 10.04
C PHE A 417 9.56 -18.49 8.50
N PHE A 418 10.46 -17.66 7.98
CA PHE A 418 10.70 -17.56 6.54
C PHE A 418 11.19 -18.88 5.95
N LEU A 419 12.19 -19.52 6.57
CA LEU A 419 12.68 -20.84 6.13
C LEU A 419 11.59 -21.91 6.19
N SER A 420 10.77 -21.90 7.23
CA SER A 420 9.62 -22.78 7.34
C SER A 420 8.57 -22.51 6.23
N SER A 421 8.26 -21.25 5.97
CA SER A 421 7.33 -20.87 4.90
C SER A 421 7.88 -21.17 3.51
N LEU A 422 9.21 -21.10 3.32
CA LEU A 422 9.88 -21.43 2.07
C LEU A 422 9.68 -22.91 1.67
N SER A 423 9.49 -23.80 2.64
CA SER A 423 9.16 -25.22 2.35
C SER A 423 7.82 -25.36 1.59
N LYS A 424 6.92 -24.38 1.72
CA LYS A 424 5.65 -24.33 1.00
C LYS A 424 5.75 -23.64 -0.37
N PHE A 425 6.96 -23.22 -0.78
CA PHE A 425 7.16 -22.51 -2.06
C PHE A 425 6.56 -23.26 -3.25
N ALA A 426 6.89 -24.52 -3.43
CA ALA A 426 6.36 -25.35 -4.53
C ALA A 426 4.86 -25.64 -4.41
N LEU A 427 4.27 -25.52 -3.21
CA LEU A 427 2.84 -25.77 -2.96
C LEU A 427 1.96 -24.53 -3.27
N GLY A 428 2.57 -23.42 -3.67
CA GLY A 428 1.86 -22.20 -4.03
C GLY A 428 2.58 -20.89 -3.64
N GLY A 429 3.59 -20.97 -2.79
CA GLY A 429 4.37 -19.79 -2.35
C GLY A 429 4.99 -18.99 -3.50
N TYR A 430 5.34 -19.66 -4.61
CA TYR A 430 5.89 -19.01 -5.80
C TYR A 430 4.96 -17.95 -6.42
N VAL A 431 3.62 -18.09 -6.26
CA VAL A 431 2.66 -17.08 -6.77
C VAL A 431 2.83 -15.76 -6.04
N ALA A 432 2.94 -15.80 -4.70
CA ALA A 432 3.20 -14.60 -3.90
C ALA A 432 4.53 -13.94 -4.25
N VAL A 433 5.58 -14.75 -4.40
CA VAL A 433 6.91 -14.27 -4.78
C VAL A 433 6.90 -13.64 -6.17
N LEU A 434 6.20 -14.26 -7.15
CA LEU A 434 6.07 -13.72 -8.50
C LEU A 434 5.35 -12.37 -8.49
N MET A 435 4.23 -12.25 -7.74
CA MET A 435 3.50 -10.98 -7.62
C MET A 435 4.38 -9.91 -6.96
N ALA A 436 5.05 -10.24 -5.86
CA ALA A 436 5.95 -9.32 -5.18
C ALA A 436 7.14 -8.91 -6.08
N LEU A 437 7.70 -9.85 -6.85
CA LEU A 437 8.79 -9.59 -7.79
C LEU A 437 8.37 -8.62 -8.90
N VAL A 438 7.19 -8.82 -9.49
CA VAL A 438 6.65 -7.90 -10.52
C VAL A 438 6.50 -6.49 -9.97
N LEU A 439 5.90 -6.36 -8.77
CA LEU A 439 5.73 -5.06 -8.11
C LEU A 439 7.08 -4.43 -7.76
N PHE A 440 8.01 -5.21 -7.24
CA PHE A 440 9.38 -4.75 -6.96
C PHE A 440 10.09 -4.25 -8.21
N LEU A 441 10.01 -5.00 -9.32
CA LEU A 441 10.61 -4.59 -10.60
C LEU A 441 9.99 -3.28 -11.11
N ILE A 442 8.67 -3.11 -11.00
CA ILE A 442 8.01 -1.84 -11.34
C ILE A 442 8.60 -0.68 -10.51
N MET A 443 8.77 -0.88 -9.20
CA MET A 443 9.36 0.15 -8.31
C MET A 443 10.82 0.44 -8.67
N VAL A 444 11.63 -0.59 -8.95
CA VAL A 444 13.05 -0.43 -9.36
C VAL A 444 13.16 0.34 -10.66
N VAL A 445 12.41 -0.08 -11.69
CA VAL A 445 12.41 0.58 -13.01
C VAL A 445 11.94 2.04 -12.88
N TRP A 446 10.86 2.27 -12.13
CA TRP A 446 10.36 3.62 -11.93
C TRP A 446 11.39 4.53 -11.25
N ARG A 447 11.98 4.04 -10.15
CA ARG A 447 13.00 4.77 -9.40
C ARG A 447 14.25 5.04 -10.24
N ARG A 448 14.85 3.97 -10.85
CA ARG A 448 16.07 4.13 -11.66
C ARG A 448 15.81 5.06 -12.85
N GLY A 449 14.68 4.89 -13.53
CA GLY A 449 14.30 5.79 -14.61
C GLY A 449 14.05 7.23 -14.16
N THR A 450 13.58 7.47 -12.91
CA THR A 450 13.45 8.82 -12.35
C THR A 450 14.82 9.42 -12.02
N GLN A 451 15.75 8.62 -11.50
CA GLN A 451 17.13 9.02 -11.25
C GLN A 451 17.83 9.40 -12.56
N LEU A 452 17.70 8.55 -13.61
CA LEU A 452 18.26 8.87 -14.94
C LEU A 452 17.68 10.19 -15.49
N GLU A 453 16.36 10.39 -15.40
CA GLU A 453 15.75 11.67 -15.81
C GLU A 453 16.30 12.86 -15.01
N GLN A 454 16.70 12.68 -13.75
CA GLN A 454 17.29 13.73 -12.92
C GLN A 454 18.79 13.92 -13.19
N GLU A 455 19.53 12.84 -13.38
CA GLU A 455 20.96 12.87 -13.73
C GLU A 455 21.22 13.60 -15.05
N TYR A 456 20.32 13.41 -16.03
CA TYR A 456 20.42 14.07 -17.34
C TYR A 456 19.60 15.36 -17.47
N ALA A 457 18.79 15.72 -16.45
CA ALA A 457 18.06 16.98 -16.47
C ALA A 457 19.04 18.14 -16.26
N THR A 458 19.14 19.00 -17.25
CA THR A 458 19.92 20.24 -17.16
C THR A 458 18.97 21.34 -16.71
N ARG A 459 19.25 21.94 -15.56
CA ARG A 459 18.56 23.15 -15.11
C ARG A 459 19.42 24.35 -15.41
N LEU A 460 18.82 25.39 -15.93
CA LEU A 460 19.50 26.61 -16.36
C LEU A 460 19.00 27.78 -15.51
N PRO A 461 19.88 28.74 -15.11
CA PRO A 461 19.43 29.94 -14.42
C PRO A 461 18.49 30.75 -15.31
N VAL A 462 17.33 31.14 -14.80
CA VAL A 462 16.36 31.94 -15.57
C VAL A 462 16.96 33.30 -15.98
N GLY A 463 17.75 33.90 -15.07
CA GLY A 463 18.40 35.20 -15.29
C GLY A 463 19.21 35.27 -16.56
N ASP A 464 19.91 34.19 -16.94
CA ASP A 464 20.78 34.17 -18.14
C ASP A 464 19.98 34.24 -19.45
N TYR A 465 18.70 33.84 -19.43
CA TYR A 465 17.81 33.77 -20.60
C TYR A 465 16.76 34.87 -20.64
N LEU A 466 16.71 35.78 -19.64
CA LEU A 466 15.80 36.91 -19.64
C LEU A 466 15.96 37.80 -20.91
N PRO A 467 17.19 38.13 -21.40
CA PRO A 467 17.33 38.91 -22.60
C PRO A 467 16.75 38.24 -23.86
N ASN A 468 16.90 36.92 -23.97
CA ASN A 468 16.36 36.15 -25.10
C ASN A 468 14.81 36.10 -25.04
N LEU A 469 14.24 35.90 -23.85
CA LEU A 469 12.78 35.91 -23.66
C LEU A 469 12.20 37.31 -23.88
N ASP A 470 12.91 38.38 -23.49
CA ASP A 470 12.52 39.76 -23.73
C ASP A 470 12.50 40.09 -25.24
N THR A 471 13.54 39.66 -25.96
CA THR A 471 13.62 39.84 -27.43
C THR A 471 12.43 39.11 -28.10
N LEU A 472 12.14 37.85 -27.71
CA LEU A 472 11.02 37.10 -28.27
C LEU A 472 9.66 37.72 -27.90
N HIS A 473 9.52 38.22 -26.67
CA HIS A 473 8.29 38.86 -26.21
C HIS A 473 7.95 40.12 -27.02
N LYS A 474 8.98 40.92 -27.35
CA LYS A 474 8.85 42.20 -28.10
C LYS A 474 8.78 42.02 -29.62
N ASP A 475 9.09 40.82 -30.14
CA ASP A 475 9.11 40.59 -31.59
C ASP A 475 7.69 40.60 -32.19
N ALA A 476 7.32 41.73 -32.77
CA ALA A 476 6.03 41.93 -33.43
C ALA A 476 5.86 41.13 -34.74
N SER A 477 6.95 40.59 -35.32
CA SER A 477 6.89 39.79 -36.56
C SER A 477 6.24 38.40 -36.31
N LEU A 478 6.27 37.91 -35.07
CA LEU A 478 5.67 36.64 -34.66
C LEU A 478 4.30 36.88 -34.04
N PRO A 479 3.25 36.21 -34.52
CA PRO A 479 1.92 36.26 -33.88
C PRO A 479 1.99 35.64 -32.47
N PRO A 480 1.30 36.20 -31.48
CA PRO A 480 1.27 35.60 -30.14
C PRO A 480 0.54 34.24 -30.17
N LEU A 481 1.16 33.22 -29.61
CA LEU A 481 0.57 31.88 -29.49
C LEU A 481 -0.58 31.85 -28.50
N ALA A 482 -0.47 32.61 -27.44
CA ALA A 482 -1.48 32.81 -26.38
C ALA A 482 -1.16 34.08 -25.57
N ASP A 483 -2.14 34.59 -24.83
CA ASP A 483 -1.87 35.63 -23.84
C ASP A 483 -1.05 35.05 -22.68
N ASN A 484 -1.46 33.86 -22.17
CA ASN A 484 -0.77 33.16 -21.10
C ASN A 484 -0.25 31.80 -21.59
N LEU A 485 1.05 31.65 -21.74
CA LEU A 485 1.72 30.43 -22.11
C LEU A 485 2.25 29.73 -20.85
N VAL A 486 1.76 28.53 -20.58
CA VAL A 486 1.95 27.85 -19.29
C VAL A 486 2.73 26.56 -19.46
N PHE A 487 3.83 26.45 -18.72
CA PHE A 487 4.64 25.24 -18.60
C PHE A 487 4.58 24.70 -17.19
N LEU A 488 4.48 23.38 -17.08
CA LEU A 488 4.59 22.68 -15.80
C LEU A 488 6.03 22.28 -15.57
N ASP A 489 6.65 22.82 -14.53
CA ASP A 489 8.01 22.49 -14.11
C ASP A 489 7.99 21.65 -12.82
N LYS A 490 9.08 20.95 -12.55
CA LYS A 490 9.23 20.25 -11.26
C LYS A 490 9.48 21.26 -10.14
N ALA A 491 9.00 20.95 -8.94
CA ALA A 491 9.35 21.72 -7.76
C ALA A 491 10.87 21.68 -7.54
N GLY A 492 11.51 22.83 -7.51
CA GLY A 492 12.93 23.02 -7.35
C GLY A 492 13.24 24.44 -6.93
N ASP A 493 14.50 24.83 -7.09
CA ASP A 493 14.94 26.21 -6.87
C ASP A 493 14.18 27.17 -7.79
N MET A 494 13.72 28.28 -7.24
CA MET A 494 12.94 29.29 -7.98
C MET A 494 13.77 29.98 -9.05
N ASP A 495 15.10 30.01 -8.91
CA ASP A 495 16.01 30.69 -9.82
C ASP A 495 16.38 29.87 -11.07
N THR A 496 16.01 28.58 -11.12
CA THR A 496 16.39 27.70 -12.23
C THR A 496 15.18 27.09 -12.93
N ILE A 497 15.28 26.83 -14.23
CA ILE A 497 14.23 26.23 -15.08
C ILE A 497 14.79 25.02 -15.84
N ASP A 498 13.94 24.03 -16.18
CA ASP A 498 14.32 22.89 -17.01
C ASP A 498 14.69 23.37 -18.42
N ARG A 499 15.89 23.01 -18.91
CA ARG A 499 16.37 23.35 -20.25
C ARG A 499 15.36 23.00 -21.35
N ASP A 500 14.64 21.91 -21.20
CA ASP A 500 13.68 21.46 -22.20
C ASP A 500 12.51 22.46 -22.38
N ILE A 501 12.20 23.23 -21.34
CA ILE A 501 11.20 24.31 -21.41
C ILE A 501 11.75 25.45 -22.27
N LEU A 502 12.98 25.91 -21.99
CA LEU A 502 13.62 26.95 -22.78
C LEU A 502 13.83 26.51 -24.24
N TYR A 503 14.26 25.27 -24.47
CA TYR A 503 14.34 24.68 -25.80
C TYR A 503 13.00 24.70 -26.54
N SER A 504 11.90 24.35 -25.85
CA SER A 504 10.56 24.42 -26.45
C SER A 504 10.16 25.86 -26.83
N ILE A 505 10.52 26.84 -26.00
CA ILE A 505 10.15 28.26 -26.23
C ILE A 505 11.00 28.90 -27.31
N LEU A 506 12.33 28.69 -27.28
CA LEU A 506 13.31 29.47 -28.07
C LEU A 506 13.77 28.75 -29.33
N ASP A 507 14.08 27.43 -29.25
CA ASP A 507 14.79 26.71 -30.29
C ASP A 507 13.92 25.85 -31.18
N LYS A 508 12.92 25.15 -30.60
CA LYS A 508 12.07 24.22 -31.35
C LYS A 508 11.15 24.97 -32.29
N ASP A 509 10.30 25.80 -31.72
CA ASP A 509 9.38 26.69 -32.41
C ASP A 509 9.24 27.95 -31.55
N PRO A 510 9.78 29.12 -31.95
CA PRO A 510 9.69 30.33 -31.15
C PRO A 510 8.23 30.65 -30.76
N LYS A 511 7.99 30.71 -29.47
CA LYS A 511 6.62 30.85 -28.90
C LYS A 511 6.48 32.21 -28.25
N ARG A 512 5.97 33.17 -29.00
CA ARG A 512 5.63 34.48 -28.45
C ARG A 512 4.37 34.40 -27.62
N ALA A 513 4.38 34.97 -26.42
CA ALA A 513 3.24 35.12 -25.53
C ALA A 513 3.25 36.47 -24.82
N ALA A 514 2.10 36.94 -24.33
CA ALA A 514 2.04 38.13 -23.51
C ALA A 514 2.60 37.87 -22.09
N ALA A 515 2.42 36.64 -21.58
CA ALA A 515 2.98 36.21 -20.30
C ALA A 515 3.42 34.75 -20.35
N TYR A 516 4.58 34.44 -19.76
CA TYR A 516 5.16 33.09 -19.62
C TYR A 516 5.02 32.64 -18.17
N TRP A 517 4.42 31.46 -17.96
CA TRP A 517 4.15 30.91 -16.64
C TRP A 517 4.86 29.57 -16.44
N PHE A 518 5.72 29.52 -15.42
CA PHE A 518 6.41 28.30 -15.02
C PHE A 518 5.83 27.83 -13.68
N ILE A 519 4.98 26.80 -13.71
CA ILE A 519 4.21 26.36 -12.54
C ILE A 519 4.80 25.10 -11.95
N SER A 520 5.14 25.16 -10.67
CA SER A 520 5.48 24.00 -9.85
C SER A 520 4.39 23.77 -8.80
N MET A 521 4.15 22.50 -8.45
CA MET A 521 3.13 22.14 -7.47
C MET A 521 3.71 21.21 -6.41
N THR A 522 3.41 21.52 -5.14
CA THR A 522 3.77 20.72 -3.98
C THR A 522 2.50 20.31 -3.24
N VAL A 523 2.34 19.03 -2.93
CA VAL A 523 1.24 18.54 -2.10
C VAL A 523 1.68 18.57 -0.64
N THR A 524 0.94 19.35 0.19
CA THR A 524 1.21 19.47 1.62
C THR A 524 0.47 18.41 2.43
N ASP A 525 0.96 18.14 3.66
CA ASP A 525 0.33 17.20 4.59
C ASP A 525 -0.97 17.70 5.22
N GLU A 526 -1.25 19.00 5.11
CA GLU A 526 -2.51 19.60 5.56
C GLU A 526 -3.62 19.36 4.53
N PRO A 527 -4.89 19.08 4.94
CA PRO A 527 -5.93 18.70 4.00
C PRO A 527 -6.36 19.80 3.04
N ASP A 528 -6.46 21.05 3.51
CA ASP A 528 -7.12 22.14 2.80
C ASP A 528 -6.19 23.32 2.48
N THR A 529 -4.87 23.13 2.55
CA THR A 529 -3.90 24.18 2.22
C THR A 529 -4.10 24.65 0.78
N ARG A 530 -4.18 25.96 0.57
CA ARG A 530 -4.26 26.62 -0.72
C ARG A 530 -3.41 27.87 -0.65
N ARG A 531 -2.13 27.73 -0.99
CA ARG A 531 -1.17 28.84 -0.97
C ARG A 531 -0.43 28.87 -2.29
N TYR A 532 -0.05 30.06 -2.72
CA TYR A 532 0.85 30.23 -3.85
C TYR A 532 1.91 31.27 -3.53
N SER A 533 3.05 31.15 -4.18
CA SER A 533 4.09 32.19 -4.23
C SER A 533 4.44 32.44 -5.68
N VAL A 534 4.76 33.69 -5.99
CA VAL A 534 5.11 34.13 -7.34
C VAL A 534 6.46 34.82 -7.28
N GLU A 535 7.32 34.53 -8.28
CA GLU A 535 8.56 35.23 -8.56
C GLU A 535 8.47 35.82 -9.97
N THR A 536 8.72 37.11 -10.12
CA THR A 536 8.57 37.86 -11.39
C THR A 536 9.87 38.19 -12.09
N TYR A 537 11.01 37.95 -11.44
CA TYR A 537 12.36 38.33 -11.92
C TYR A 537 12.49 39.79 -12.37
N GLY A 538 11.68 40.68 -11.80
CA GLY A 538 11.65 42.10 -12.16
C GLY A 538 11.02 42.39 -13.52
N THR A 539 10.24 41.47 -14.07
CA THR A 539 9.50 41.61 -15.35
C THR A 539 7.99 41.57 -15.11
N ASP A 540 7.21 42.06 -16.06
CA ASP A 540 5.75 42.03 -16.08
C ASP A 540 5.18 40.95 -17.00
N TYR A 541 6.03 40.05 -17.54
CA TYR A 541 5.68 39.00 -18.49
C TYR A 541 6.24 37.61 -18.15
N ILE A 542 7.10 37.44 -17.14
CA ILE A 542 7.65 36.15 -16.70
C ILE A 542 7.25 35.91 -15.25
N PHE A 543 6.55 34.80 -15.04
CA PHE A 543 6.02 34.43 -13.72
C PHE A 543 6.38 33.00 -13.40
N ARG A 544 7.10 32.81 -12.29
CA ARG A 544 7.29 31.51 -11.70
C ARG A 544 6.38 31.33 -10.50
N VAL A 545 5.50 30.33 -10.58
CA VAL A 545 4.47 30.10 -9.56
C VAL A 545 4.74 28.78 -8.86
N ARG A 546 4.76 28.81 -7.55
CA ARG A 546 4.71 27.61 -6.71
C ARG A 546 3.34 27.52 -6.05
N LEU A 547 2.66 26.41 -6.31
CA LEU A 547 1.37 26.06 -5.70
C LEU A 547 1.60 25.06 -4.58
N ASP A 548 1.25 25.41 -3.35
CA ASP A 548 1.23 24.52 -2.19
C ASP A 548 -0.23 24.13 -1.92
N LEU A 549 -0.62 22.91 -2.30
CA LEU A 549 -1.97 22.40 -2.21
C LEU A 549 -2.08 21.30 -1.16
N GLY A 550 -3.12 21.36 -0.33
CA GLY A 550 -3.44 20.30 0.61
C GLY A 550 -3.82 18.99 -0.11
N PHE A 551 -3.61 17.87 0.57
CA PHE A 551 -3.84 16.55 -0.05
C PHE A 551 -5.30 16.30 -0.48
N LYS A 552 -6.29 17.05 0.03
CA LYS A 552 -7.70 17.01 -0.38
C LYS A 552 -8.05 18.00 -1.48
N CYS A 553 -7.19 18.99 -1.74
CA CYS A 553 -7.47 19.97 -2.75
C CYS A 553 -7.39 19.32 -4.13
N HIS A 554 -8.45 19.46 -4.92
CA HIS A 554 -8.40 19.05 -6.33
C HIS A 554 -7.33 19.86 -7.05
N GLN A 555 -6.45 19.19 -7.77
CA GLN A 555 -5.34 19.81 -8.48
C GLN A 555 -5.83 20.42 -9.80
N ARG A 556 -6.64 21.49 -9.71
CA ARG A 556 -7.17 22.20 -10.87
C ARG A 556 -6.30 23.42 -11.18
N VAL A 557 -5.12 23.17 -11.75
CA VAL A 557 -4.14 24.22 -12.06
C VAL A 557 -4.76 25.33 -12.91
N ASN A 558 -5.62 24.99 -13.88
CA ASN A 558 -6.31 25.96 -14.72
C ASN A 558 -7.19 26.95 -13.91
N VAL A 559 -7.85 26.49 -12.87
CA VAL A 559 -8.72 27.33 -12.01
C VAL A 559 -7.87 28.23 -11.13
N TYR A 560 -6.86 27.64 -10.48
CA TYR A 560 -5.96 28.42 -9.60
C TYR A 560 -5.16 29.46 -10.37
N LEU A 561 -4.65 29.11 -11.55
CA LEU A 561 -3.91 30.05 -12.37
C LEU A 561 -4.77 31.24 -12.83
N ARG A 562 -6.05 31.01 -13.19
CA ARG A 562 -6.96 32.11 -13.53
C ARG A 562 -7.16 33.08 -12.35
N GLN A 563 -7.23 32.56 -11.12
CA GLN A 563 -7.28 33.39 -9.94
C GLN A 563 -5.97 34.18 -9.78
N ILE A 564 -4.82 33.53 -9.85
CA ILE A 564 -3.50 34.16 -9.72
C ILE A 564 -3.30 35.28 -10.74
N VAL A 565 -3.66 35.02 -12.01
CA VAL A 565 -3.59 36.03 -13.07
C VAL A 565 -4.45 37.26 -12.73
N ARG A 566 -5.66 37.06 -12.16
CA ARG A 566 -6.52 38.16 -11.73
C ARG A 566 -5.91 38.93 -10.56
N ASP A 567 -5.42 38.19 -9.55
CA ASP A 567 -4.78 38.79 -8.38
C ASP A 567 -3.57 39.68 -8.81
N LEU A 568 -2.76 39.21 -9.80
CA LEU A 568 -1.60 39.96 -10.31
C LEU A 568 -1.97 41.15 -11.22
N ILE A 569 -3.11 41.10 -11.91
CA ILE A 569 -3.63 42.24 -12.66
C ILE A 569 -4.15 43.30 -11.65
N GLU A 570 -4.85 42.90 -10.61
CA GLU A 570 -5.36 43.77 -9.55
C GLU A 570 -4.21 44.42 -8.75
N SER A 571 -3.08 43.72 -8.53
CA SER A 571 -1.90 44.29 -7.87
C SER A 571 -1.03 45.18 -8.79
N GLY A 572 -1.28 45.15 -10.10
CA GLY A 572 -0.50 45.89 -11.10
C GLY A 572 0.80 45.21 -11.51
N GLU A 573 1.05 43.98 -11.11
CA GLU A 573 2.24 43.21 -11.48
C GLU A 573 2.13 42.59 -12.88
N LEU A 574 0.93 42.41 -13.39
CA LEU A 574 0.64 41.93 -14.75
C LEU A 574 -0.27 42.93 -15.47
N PRO A 575 0.08 43.38 -16.71
CA PRO A 575 -0.78 44.22 -17.52
C PRO A 575 -2.14 43.56 -17.81
N PRO A 576 -3.26 44.32 -17.87
CA PRO A 576 -4.56 43.80 -18.25
C PRO A 576 -4.54 43.15 -19.64
N GLN A 577 -5.15 41.96 -19.76
CA GLN A 577 -5.18 41.16 -20.98
C GLN A 577 -6.56 41.19 -21.63
N GLU A 578 -6.94 42.31 -22.23
CA GLU A 578 -8.28 42.51 -22.78
C GLU A 578 -8.62 41.53 -23.90
N ARG A 579 -9.75 40.80 -23.74
CA ARG A 579 -10.34 39.97 -24.78
C ARG A 579 -11.39 40.74 -25.59
N LYS A 580 -11.00 41.20 -26.79
CA LYS A 580 -11.90 41.95 -27.68
C LYS A 580 -13.10 41.13 -28.19
N TYR A 581 -12.97 39.80 -28.33
CA TYR A 581 -13.96 38.92 -28.97
C TYR A 581 -14.48 37.82 -28.01
N SER A 582 -14.77 38.20 -26.76
CA SER A 582 -15.31 37.25 -25.78
C SER A 582 -16.83 37.21 -25.81
N ILE A 583 -17.41 36.00 -25.89
CA ILE A 583 -18.87 35.81 -25.76
C ILE A 583 -19.37 36.06 -24.34
N TYR A 584 -18.49 36.13 -23.36
CA TYR A 584 -18.80 36.37 -21.93
C TYR A 584 -18.64 37.83 -21.50
N GLY A 585 -18.51 38.76 -22.45
CA GLY A 585 -18.28 40.18 -22.18
C GLY A 585 -16.80 40.55 -21.97
N LYS A 586 -16.54 41.74 -21.42
CA LYS A 586 -15.17 42.19 -21.15
C LYS A 586 -14.54 41.31 -20.05
N SER A 587 -13.41 40.71 -20.35
CA SER A 587 -12.59 39.96 -19.38
C SER A 587 -11.16 40.48 -19.44
N ASP A 588 -10.62 40.84 -18.30
CA ASP A 588 -9.23 41.31 -18.16
C ASP A 588 -8.22 40.15 -18.14
N VAL A 589 -8.70 38.89 -18.12
CA VAL A 589 -7.89 37.68 -18.16
C VAL A 589 -7.89 37.10 -19.56
N GLY A 590 -6.71 36.99 -20.14
CA GLY A 590 -6.49 36.51 -21.50
C GLY A 590 -6.72 35.00 -21.70
N SER A 591 -6.33 34.52 -22.88
CA SER A 591 -6.33 33.09 -23.24
C SER A 591 -5.21 32.35 -22.55
N PHE A 592 -5.43 31.05 -22.27
CA PHE A 592 -4.39 30.17 -21.72
C PHE A 592 -4.05 29.08 -22.73
N LYS A 593 -2.76 28.77 -22.82
CA LYS A 593 -2.26 27.61 -23.53
C LYS A 593 -1.28 26.85 -22.64
N PHE A 594 -1.62 25.63 -22.32
CA PHE A 594 -0.76 24.76 -21.49
C PHE A 594 0.14 23.93 -22.41
N VAL A 595 1.44 24.02 -22.25
CA VAL A 595 2.39 23.22 -23.00
C VAL A 595 2.88 22.08 -22.12
N PHE A 596 2.61 20.85 -22.55
CA PHE A 596 3.05 19.64 -21.88
C PHE A 596 4.17 18.97 -22.67
N LEU A 597 5.36 18.94 -22.09
CA LEU A 597 6.53 18.36 -22.73
C LEU A 597 6.58 16.85 -22.52
N HIS A 598 6.55 16.11 -23.62
CA HIS A 598 6.70 14.65 -23.62
C HIS A 598 8.13 14.29 -24.03
N LYS A 599 8.93 13.76 -23.08
CA LYS A 599 10.32 13.35 -23.35
C LYS A 599 10.31 12.00 -24.06
N THR A 600 11.10 11.87 -25.13
CA THR A 600 11.35 10.62 -25.85
C THR A 600 12.83 10.33 -25.91
N VAL A 601 13.22 9.07 -25.79
CA VAL A 601 14.63 8.66 -25.96
C VAL A 601 14.93 8.62 -27.44
N PRO A 602 15.96 9.35 -27.92
CA PRO A 602 16.37 9.32 -29.32
C PRO A 602 16.91 7.93 -29.70
N SER A 603 16.69 7.50 -30.96
CA SER A 603 17.13 6.20 -31.47
C SER A 603 18.66 6.01 -31.50
N LYS A 604 19.44 7.06 -31.31
CA LYS A 604 20.91 7.08 -31.20
C LYS A 604 21.31 7.81 -29.91
N SER A 605 20.86 7.29 -28.75
CA SER A 605 21.29 7.82 -27.47
C SER A 605 22.64 7.23 -27.06
N GLU A 606 23.50 8.02 -26.42
CA GLU A 606 24.75 7.55 -25.80
C GLU A 606 24.49 6.79 -24.48
N LEU A 607 23.23 6.39 -24.23
CA LEU A 607 22.82 5.65 -23.05
C LEU A 607 23.28 4.19 -23.13
N SER A 608 23.63 3.62 -21.99
CA SER A 608 23.79 2.17 -21.87
C SER A 608 22.49 1.46 -22.28
N PHE A 609 22.60 0.29 -22.89
CA PHE A 609 21.45 -0.56 -23.24
C PHE A 609 20.47 -0.77 -22.06
N LEU A 610 21.02 -0.96 -20.86
CA LEU A 610 20.20 -1.15 -19.65
C LEU A 610 19.45 0.14 -19.26
N ASP A 611 20.08 1.31 -19.34
CA ASP A 611 19.44 2.59 -19.02
C ASP A 611 18.37 2.94 -20.07
N GLU A 612 18.61 2.63 -21.33
CA GLU A 612 17.60 2.77 -22.39
C GLU A 612 16.39 1.86 -22.16
N LEU A 613 16.63 0.58 -21.81
CA LEU A 613 15.57 -0.36 -21.47
C LEU A 613 14.74 0.12 -20.27
N VAL A 614 15.41 0.63 -19.23
CA VAL A 614 14.75 1.18 -18.03
C VAL A 614 13.87 2.37 -18.39
N LEU A 615 14.37 3.31 -19.17
CA LEU A 615 13.61 4.50 -19.58
C LEU A 615 12.41 4.13 -20.47
N ASN A 616 12.60 3.24 -21.45
CA ASN A 616 11.54 2.78 -22.34
C ASN A 616 10.44 2.05 -21.55
N THR A 617 10.84 1.18 -20.61
CA THR A 617 9.90 0.48 -19.73
C THR A 617 9.16 1.45 -18.82
N LYS A 618 9.86 2.44 -18.23
CA LYS A 618 9.22 3.50 -17.43
C LYS A 618 8.20 4.27 -18.25
N TYR A 619 8.51 4.62 -19.49
CA TYR A 619 7.57 5.34 -20.36
C TYR A 619 6.38 4.48 -20.78
N ALA A 620 6.57 3.17 -20.97
CA ALA A 620 5.48 2.23 -21.18
C ALA A 620 4.55 2.15 -19.96
N ILE A 621 5.11 1.99 -18.75
CA ILE A 621 4.35 2.02 -17.49
C ILE A 621 3.58 3.33 -17.36
N ARG A 622 4.21 4.47 -17.67
CA ARG A 622 3.57 5.79 -17.60
C ARG A 622 2.37 5.93 -18.54
N ARG A 623 2.41 5.32 -19.74
CA ARG A 623 1.27 5.32 -20.68
C ARG A 623 0.05 4.60 -20.10
N VAL A 624 0.29 3.50 -19.38
CA VAL A 624 -0.77 2.70 -18.76
C VAL A 624 -1.27 3.34 -17.46
N ALA A 625 -0.39 3.95 -16.69
CA ALA A 625 -0.71 4.52 -15.38
C ALA A 625 -1.61 5.77 -15.42
N GLY A 626 -1.74 6.41 -16.58
CA GLY A 626 -2.60 7.58 -16.78
C GLY A 626 -1.82 8.84 -17.15
N SER A 627 -2.55 9.80 -17.73
CA SER A 627 -1.97 11.06 -18.18
C SER A 627 -1.71 12.01 -17.02
N LYS A 628 -0.49 12.55 -16.93
CA LYS A 628 -0.16 13.67 -16.02
C LYS A 628 -1.08 14.88 -16.24
N VAL A 629 -1.61 15.04 -17.45
CA VAL A 629 -2.58 16.09 -17.80
C VAL A 629 -3.83 16.01 -16.93
N ARG A 630 -4.37 14.79 -16.73
CA ARG A 630 -5.51 14.57 -15.83
C ARG A 630 -5.15 14.80 -14.36
N TRP A 631 -3.93 14.43 -13.98
CA TRP A 631 -3.47 14.63 -12.61
C TRP A 631 -3.40 16.13 -12.25
N TYR A 632 -2.93 16.98 -13.18
CA TYR A 632 -2.89 18.44 -13.02
C TYR A 632 -4.25 19.11 -13.26
N GLY A 633 -5.29 18.37 -13.65
CA GLY A 633 -6.62 18.90 -13.93
C GLY A 633 -6.62 19.92 -15.08
N LEU A 634 -5.76 19.72 -16.07
CA LEU A 634 -5.64 20.62 -17.21
C LEU A 634 -6.80 20.41 -18.20
N ASP A 635 -7.29 21.52 -18.72
CA ASP A 635 -8.29 21.51 -19.78
C ASP A 635 -7.66 21.04 -21.10
N THR A 636 -8.19 19.97 -21.69
CA THR A 636 -7.69 19.41 -22.95
C THR A 636 -7.89 20.34 -24.14
N SER A 637 -8.84 21.28 -24.09
CA SER A 637 -9.10 22.25 -25.17
C SER A 637 -8.00 23.31 -25.31
N SER A 638 -7.27 23.59 -24.23
CA SER A 638 -6.16 24.56 -24.20
C SER A 638 -4.78 23.90 -24.05
N LEU A 639 -4.69 22.57 -24.28
CA LEU A 639 -3.47 21.80 -24.11
C LEU A 639 -2.73 21.60 -25.44
N VAL A 640 -1.43 21.89 -25.45
CA VAL A 640 -0.49 21.53 -26.51
C VAL A 640 0.45 20.48 -25.97
N VAL A 641 0.48 19.30 -26.57
CA VAL A 641 1.44 18.25 -26.22
C VAL A 641 2.61 18.29 -27.19
N GLU A 642 3.79 18.58 -26.69
CA GLU A 642 5.01 18.62 -27.50
C GLU A 642 5.96 17.49 -27.12
N THR A 643 6.51 16.85 -28.14
CA THR A 643 7.57 15.87 -27.97
C THR A 643 8.93 16.56 -28.02
N VAL A 644 9.72 16.42 -26.96
CA VAL A 644 11.10 16.90 -26.91
C VAL A 644 12.04 15.71 -26.77
N PRO A 645 13.20 15.71 -27.48
CA PRO A 645 14.18 14.65 -27.32
C PRO A 645 14.76 14.70 -25.92
N PHE A 646 14.98 13.54 -25.31
CA PHE A 646 15.74 13.42 -24.08
C PHE A 646 17.23 13.65 -24.42
N ILE A 647 17.71 14.88 -24.23
CA ILE A 647 19.07 15.26 -24.61
C ILE A 647 20.01 14.81 -23.48
N VAL A 648 20.76 13.76 -23.74
CA VAL A 648 21.91 13.37 -22.92
C VAL A 648 23.00 14.40 -23.14
N GLY A 649 23.40 15.12 -22.09
CA GLY A 649 24.43 16.16 -22.17
C GLY A 649 25.81 15.56 -22.43
N GLY A 650 26.10 15.21 -23.65
CA GLY A 650 27.41 14.82 -24.14
C GLY A 650 27.90 15.85 -25.16
N LYS A 651 29.19 16.18 -25.14
CA LYS A 651 29.82 16.87 -26.27
C LYS A 651 29.63 16.00 -27.50
N ALA A 652 29.08 16.55 -28.59
CA ALA A 652 28.96 15.83 -29.85
C ALA A 652 30.28 15.10 -30.16
N PRO A 653 30.25 13.81 -30.50
CA PRO A 653 31.47 13.09 -30.81
C PRO A 653 32.21 13.81 -31.93
N ARG A 654 33.47 14.18 -31.69
CA ARG A 654 34.32 14.88 -32.64
C ARG A 654 34.51 14.13 -33.98
N SER A 655 34.05 12.87 -34.06
CA SER A 655 34.23 11.97 -35.20
C SER A 655 33.09 11.97 -36.22
N SER A 656 32.01 12.76 -36.04
CA SER A 656 30.83 12.75 -36.92
C SER A 656 30.72 13.98 -37.85
N ARG A 657 31.80 14.70 -38.09
CA ARG A 657 31.77 15.83 -39.04
C ARG A 657 31.71 15.28 -40.47
N LEU A 658 30.57 15.51 -41.12
CA LEU A 658 30.45 15.23 -42.55
C LEU A 658 31.38 16.16 -43.35
N GLU A 659 32.19 15.60 -44.24
CA GLU A 659 32.96 16.37 -45.21
C GLU A 659 32.09 16.64 -46.43
N ARG A 660 32.07 17.91 -46.84
CA ARG A 660 31.40 18.30 -48.09
C ARG A 660 32.29 17.87 -49.26
N VAL A 661 31.85 16.86 -50.01
CA VAL A 661 32.43 16.51 -51.30
C VAL A 661 31.95 17.55 -52.32
N LYS A 662 32.90 18.23 -52.99
CA LYS A 662 32.61 19.20 -54.05
C LYS A 662 32.23 18.48 -55.34
#